data_87a7320bba10e805d015b1724b02d5cc
#
_entry.id   87a7320bba10e805d015b1724b02d5cc
#
_cell.length_a   1.000
_cell.length_b   1.000
_cell.length_c   1.000
_cell.angle_alpha   90.00
_cell.angle_beta   90.00
_cell.angle_gamma   90.00
#
_symmetry.space_group_name_H-M   'P 1'
#
loop_
_entity.id
_entity.type
_entity.pdbx_description
1 polymer ?
#
loop_
_entity_poly.entity_id
_entity_poly.type
_entity_poly.pdbx_seq_one_letter_code
_entity_poly.pdbx_strand_id
1 'polypeptide(L)'
;MLVPALLSAILSAAPAPVTSAVPPPPKALAAAAERARAALLRRYGEAERARIDRGVAQAAAFWRPSGARPDGDARAFEAFCVEQFLPRGPALDATFDRLEAALEAIDGHDVEIDRELSRWAQLDVGPEQPVDGLLDALDPAAHVTDDLFDGKVAFVALLDFPLTTLDERLARGDAWSRREWAEARLANRFARRVPAEVNQGIARAAAHADAYVADYNLYMHHVLSEKGERLFPKGKRLLSHWNLRDELKAQYEQDGGLARQRVIAKAMDRIVTQTIPAAVVNDPAVDWNPFTNEVRPAPPETIEEGGARGKPDPAREPDTRYARILESFRAVKAADPYSPSAPTYIARTFDLQREIPEEKVVAMLEEVLAAPELPALAKVISAKLGRPLQPFDLWYSGFRPRSTRSEAELDTITRQRYPTAEAFAKALPDTLQKLGFSAEKARWLADRIEVDPARGSGHALGAARRGDKPHLRTRVGKDGMDYKGFNIAIHELGHNVEQVFSLYEVDHTLLQGVPNVAFTEALAFVFQARDLDVLGLGAPDPAAKRLAALNDLWAAAEISAVGLVDLGMWHWMYDHPRATPAELREATVRIAKDVWNRWWAPLVGVRDSPILAIYSHLVNAQLYLPDYPIGHLIAAQIEEHVDALPAGKTLGEEFERMAAFGAVAPDLWMRHATGEPVSPRALLRAARKALEETAAR
;
A
#
# COMPACT_ATOMS: atom_id res chain seq x y z
N MET A 1 -37.99 3.15 6.73
CA MET A 1 -37.72 2.33 5.54
C MET A 1 -37.27 3.20 4.35
N LEU A 2 -36.32 4.12 4.50
CA LEU A 2 -35.86 5.01 3.41
C LEU A 2 -34.34 5.33 3.47
N VAL A 3 -33.59 4.65 4.36
CA VAL A 3 -32.16 4.93 4.57
C VAL A 3 -31.21 3.88 3.94
N PRO A 4 -31.62 2.63 3.61
CA PRO A 4 -30.72 1.68 2.93
C PRO A 4 -30.42 2.03 1.47
N ALA A 5 -31.24 2.90 0.85
CA ALA A 5 -31.08 3.24 -0.56
C ALA A 5 -30.00 4.31 -0.83
N LEU A 6 -29.56 5.08 0.18
CA LEU A 6 -28.62 6.18 -0.05
C LEU A 6 -27.14 5.72 -0.12
N LEU A 7 -26.73 4.74 0.66
CA LEU A 7 -25.35 4.22 0.52
C LEU A 7 -25.21 3.31 -0.71
N SER A 8 -26.24 2.51 -0.99
CA SER A 8 -26.34 1.78 -2.27
C SER A 8 -26.44 2.73 -3.46
N ALA A 9 -27.01 3.93 -3.28
CA ALA A 9 -27.03 4.98 -4.31
C ALA A 9 -25.72 5.78 -4.40
N ILE A 10 -24.94 5.86 -3.31
CA ILE A 10 -23.59 6.48 -3.33
C ILE A 10 -22.55 5.51 -3.90
N LEU A 11 -22.70 4.20 -3.68
CA LEU A 11 -21.81 3.16 -4.19
C LEU A 11 -22.35 2.44 -5.43
N SER A 12 -23.66 2.50 -5.72
CA SER A 12 -24.26 1.88 -6.92
C SER A 12 -24.73 2.86 -7.99
N ALA A 13 -24.65 4.17 -7.76
CA ALA A 13 -24.47 5.07 -8.87
C ALA A 13 -22.98 4.96 -9.26
N ALA A 14 -22.67 4.16 -10.28
CA ALA A 14 -21.44 4.41 -11.03
C ALA A 14 -21.38 5.92 -11.21
N PRO A 15 -20.39 6.63 -10.65
CA PRO A 15 -20.29 8.07 -10.85
C PRO A 15 -20.37 8.24 -12.36
N ALA A 16 -21.30 9.10 -12.83
CA ALA A 16 -21.25 9.52 -14.20
C ALA A 16 -19.79 9.87 -14.46
N PRO A 17 -19.14 9.31 -15.50
CA PRO A 17 -17.72 9.51 -15.69
C PRO A 17 -17.48 10.99 -15.51
N VAL A 18 -16.68 11.37 -14.49
CA VAL A 18 -16.25 12.74 -14.32
C VAL A 18 -15.32 12.95 -15.50
N THR A 19 -15.93 13.29 -16.64
CA THR A 19 -15.26 13.78 -17.81
C THR A 19 -14.72 15.16 -17.44
N SER A 20 -13.61 15.19 -16.69
CA SER A 20 -12.67 16.29 -16.87
C SER A 20 -12.08 16.02 -18.25
N ALA A 21 -12.85 16.35 -19.30
CA ALA A 21 -12.40 16.25 -20.67
C ALA A 21 -11.11 17.07 -20.72
N VAL A 22 -10.00 16.39 -20.97
CA VAL A 22 -8.78 17.08 -21.44
C VAL A 22 -9.26 18.01 -22.54
N PRO A 23 -8.99 19.31 -22.44
CA PRO A 23 -9.47 20.24 -23.44
C PRO A 23 -9.02 19.74 -24.82
N PRO A 24 -9.91 19.70 -25.81
CA PRO A 24 -9.55 19.19 -27.13
C PRO A 24 -8.31 19.95 -27.65
N PRO A 25 -7.40 19.27 -28.34
CA PRO A 25 -6.19 19.90 -28.83
C PRO A 25 -6.55 21.15 -29.62
N PRO A 26 -5.73 22.23 -29.57
CA PRO A 26 -5.98 23.44 -30.34
C PRO A 26 -6.30 23.10 -31.78
N LYS A 27 -7.26 23.80 -32.38
CA LYS A 27 -7.70 23.54 -33.81
C LYS A 27 -6.53 23.36 -34.78
N ALA A 28 -5.47 24.13 -34.61
CA ALA A 28 -4.26 24.03 -35.42
C ALA A 28 -3.54 22.69 -35.25
N LEU A 29 -3.46 22.16 -34.01
CA LEU A 29 -2.84 20.90 -33.73
C LEU A 29 -3.69 19.70 -34.22
N ALA A 30 -5.01 19.78 -34.07
CA ALA A 30 -5.92 18.78 -34.64
C ALA A 30 -5.80 18.70 -36.17
N ALA A 31 -5.73 19.85 -36.88
CA ALA A 31 -5.52 19.87 -38.30
C ALA A 31 -4.13 19.34 -38.74
N ALA A 32 -3.08 19.57 -37.94
CA ALA A 32 -1.75 19.01 -38.18
C ALA A 32 -1.75 17.48 -37.97
N ALA A 33 -2.46 16.98 -36.97
CA ALA A 33 -2.63 15.55 -36.74
C ALA A 33 -3.29 14.84 -37.93
N GLU A 34 -4.34 15.45 -38.52
CA GLU A 34 -4.98 14.90 -39.71
C GLU A 34 -4.02 14.90 -40.93
N ARG A 35 -3.22 15.95 -41.12
CA ARG A 35 -2.22 15.97 -42.21
C ARG A 35 -1.12 14.94 -41.98
N ALA A 36 -0.64 14.77 -40.75
CA ALA A 36 0.34 13.75 -40.39
C ALA A 36 -0.21 12.34 -40.70
N ARG A 37 -1.45 12.03 -40.26
CA ARG A 37 -2.11 10.74 -40.58
C ARG A 37 -2.18 10.50 -42.08
N ALA A 38 -2.66 11.48 -42.84
CA ALA A 38 -2.77 11.36 -44.30
C ALA A 38 -1.40 11.16 -44.97
N ALA A 39 -0.35 11.82 -44.50
CA ALA A 39 1.01 11.65 -45.01
C ALA A 39 1.58 10.26 -44.69
N LEU A 40 1.41 9.79 -43.48
CA LEU A 40 1.87 8.48 -43.05
C LEU A 40 1.13 7.35 -43.76
N LEU A 41 -0.20 7.45 -43.93
CA LEU A 41 -0.99 6.48 -44.69
C LEU A 41 -0.56 6.39 -46.15
N ARG A 42 -0.25 7.53 -46.78
CA ARG A 42 0.31 7.51 -48.15
C ARG A 42 1.67 6.83 -48.21
N ARG A 43 2.49 6.99 -47.18
CA ARG A 43 3.84 6.42 -47.12
C ARG A 43 3.86 4.92 -46.81
N TYR A 44 3.03 4.47 -45.84
CA TYR A 44 3.10 3.13 -45.27
C TYR A 44 1.89 2.24 -45.57
N GLY A 45 0.81 2.82 -46.09
CA GLY A 45 -0.38 2.07 -46.52
C GLY A 45 -1.36 1.72 -45.41
N GLU A 46 -2.46 1.07 -45.81
CA GLU A 46 -3.59 0.74 -44.93
C GLU A 46 -3.25 -0.27 -43.84
N ALA A 47 -2.24 -1.11 -44.02
CA ALA A 47 -1.80 -2.10 -43.02
C ALA A 47 -1.34 -1.44 -41.70
N GLU A 48 -0.84 -0.20 -41.76
CA GLU A 48 -0.40 0.56 -40.60
C GLU A 48 -1.46 1.53 -40.05
N ARG A 49 -2.65 1.64 -40.68
CA ARG A 49 -3.71 2.58 -40.31
C ARG A 49 -3.98 2.67 -38.83
N ALA A 50 -4.27 1.51 -38.20
CA ALA A 50 -4.65 1.46 -36.78
C ALA A 50 -3.54 2.00 -35.88
N ARG A 51 -2.26 1.71 -36.21
CA ARG A 51 -1.10 2.22 -35.45
C ARG A 51 -0.89 3.71 -35.67
N ILE A 52 -0.98 4.16 -36.94
CA ILE A 52 -0.87 5.58 -37.29
C ILE A 52 -1.94 6.40 -36.57
N ASP A 53 -3.21 5.97 -36.66
CA ASP A 53 -4.32 6.69 -36.04
C ASP A 53 -4.14 6.77 -34.51
N ARG A 54 -3.79 5.65 -33.86
CA ARG A 54 -3.53 5.59 -32.42
C ARG A 54 -2.33 6.45 -32.03
N GLY A 55 -1.17 6.24 -32.65
CA GLY A 55 0.07 6.91 -32.28
C GLY A 55 0.00 8.44 -32.44
N VAL A 56 -0.54 8.92 -33.57
CA VAL A 56 -0.73 10.36 -33.79
C VAL A 56 -1.70 10.96 -32.75
N ALA A 57 -2.77 10.23 -32.38
CA ALA A 57 -3.71 10.69 -31.36
C ALA A 57 -3.06 10.76 -29.98
N GLN A 58 -2.31 9.72 -29.60
CA GLN A 58 -1.58 9.63 -28.33
C GLN A 58 -0.56 10.77 -28.20
N ALA A 59 0.29 10.97 -29.21
CA ALA A 59 1.27 12.05 -29.21
C ALA A 59 0.60 13.45 -29.16
N ALA A 60 -0.50 13.66 -29.88
CA ALA A 60 -1.22 14.92 -29.88
C ALA A 60 -1.83 15.27 -28.51
N ALA A 61 -2.24 14.28 -27.73
CA ALA A 61 -2.83 14.49 -26.40
C ALA A 61 -1.84 15.16 -25.41
N PHE A 62 -0.54 14.95 -25.59
CA PHE A 62 0.50 15.49 -24.71
C PHE A 62 1.30 16.64 -25.34
N TRP A 63 1.14 16.93 -26.63
CA TRP A 63 1.89 17.97 -27.31
C TRP A 63 1.44 19.38 -26.89
N ARG A 64 2.36 20.15 -26.35
CA ARG A 64 2.10 21.50 -25.84
C ARG A 64 2.74 22.51 -26.77
N PRO A 65 1.94 23.21 -27.63
CA PRO A 65 2.47 24.17 -28.60
C PRO A 65 2.96 25.49 -27.98
N SER A 66 2.60 25.75 -26.70
CA SER A 66 2.99 26.95 -25.97
C SER A 66 3.25 26.63 -24.48
N GLY A 67 4.12 27.40 -23.83
CA GLY A 67 4.48 27.23 -22.42
C GLY A 67 5.92 27.63 -22.16
N ALA A 68 6.41 27.40 -20.94
CA ALA A 68 7.79 27.71 -20.55
C ALA A 68 8.82 26.89 -21.36
N ARG A 69 8.46 25.66 -21.74
CA ARG A 69 9.22 24.77 -22.64
C ARG A 69 8.28 24.20 -23.68
N PRO A 70 7.99 24.96 -24.79
CA PRO A 70 7.05 24.50 -25.80
C PRO A 70 7.63 23.33 -26.60
N ASP A 71 6.81 22.31 -26.88
CA ASP A 71 7.21 21.16 -27.72
C ASP A 71 7.37 21.57 -29.20
N GLY A 72 6.86 22.72 -29.58
CA GLY A 72 6.80 23.26 -30.92
C GLY A 72 5.36 23.56 -31.34
N ASP A 73 5.22 24.23 -32.45
CA ASP A 73 3.93 24.55 -33.06
C ASP A 73 3.31 23.34 -33.78
N ALA A 74 2.16 23.56 -34.41
CA ALA A 74 1.45 22.53 -35.16
C ALA A 74 2.24 21.98 -36.37
N ARG A 75 3.17 22.78 -36.97
CA ARG A 75 4.05 22.31 -38.05
C ARG A 75 5.15 21.42 -37.52
N ALA A 76 5.72 21.76 -36.36
CA ALA A 76 6.71 20.94 -35.68
C ALA A 76 6.11 19.58 -35.30
N PHE A 77 4.86 19.56 -34.83
CA PHE A 77 4.14 18.31 -34.54
C PHE A 77 3.96 17.42 -35.78
N GLU A 78 3.47 18.02 -36.90
CA GLU A 78 3.28 17.29 -38.16
C GLU A 78 4.62 16.72 -38.67
N ALA A 79 5.68 17.54 -38.68
CA ALA A 79 7.01 17.10 -39.06
C ALA A 79 7.52 15.94 -38.16
N PHE A 80 7.41 16.10 -36.85
CA PHE A 80 7.80 15.06 -35.87
C PHE A 80 7.10 13.74 -36.19
N CYS A 81 5.77 13.72 -36.32
CA CYS A 81 5.03 12.48 -36.58
C CYS A 81 5.49 11.81 -37.89
N VAL A 82 5.67 12.59 -38.98
CA VAL A 82 6.05 12.05 -40.29
C VAL A 82 7.50 11.52 -40.31
N GLU A 83 8.39 12.14 -39.54
CA GLU A 83 9.80 11.79 -39.49
C GLU A 83 10.08 10.63 -38.53
N GLN A 84 9.36 10.57 -37.37
CA GLN A 84 9.67 9.64 -36.30
C GLN A 84 8.81 8.37 -36.29
N PHE A 85 7.66 8.34 -36.97
CA PHE A 85 6.85 7.13 -37.04
C PHE A 85 7.60 5.98 -37.74
N LEU A 86 7.64 4.84 -37.09
CA LEU A 86 8.28 3.60 -37.56
C LEU A 86 7.23 2.54 -37.92
N PRO A 87 7.22 2.04 -39.17
CA PRO A 87 6.39 0.89 -39.53
C PRO A 87 6.90 -0.36 -38.83
N ARG A 88 6.05 -1.40 -38.71
CA ARG A 88 6.46 -2.70 -38.17
C ARG A 88 7.70 -3.24 -38.87
N GLY A 89 8.64 -3.76 -38.10
CA GLY A 89 9.87 -4.37 -38.58
C GLY A 89 11.11 -3.98 -37.78
N PRO A 90 12.31 -4.33 -38.26
CA PRO A 90 13.55 -4.27 -37.48
C PRO A 90 13.89 -2.90 -36.89
N ALA A 91 13.47 -1.79 -37.54
CA ALA A 91 13.72 -0.45 -37.02
C ALA A 91 12.86 -0.14 -35.78
N LEU A 92 11.61 -0.59 -35.75
CA LEU A 92 10.72 -0.47 -34.60
C LEU A 92 11.24 -1.32 -33.44
N ASP A 93 11.66 -2.58 -33.74
CA ASP A 93 12.19 -3.50 -32.73
C ASP A 93 13.46 -2.94 -32.09
N ALA A 94 14.42 -2.46 -32.89
CA ALA A 94 15.64 -1.84 -32.39
C ALA A 94 15.37 -0.55 -31.59
N THR A 95 14.30 0.17 -31.89
CA THR A 95 13.90 1.35 -31.11
C THR A 95 13.30 0.97 -29.78
N PHE A 96 12.47 -0.06 -29.73
CA PHE A 96 11.97 -0.61 -28.47
C PHE A 96 13.13 -1.05 -27.57
N ASP A 97 14.05 -1.87 -28.06
CA ASP A 97 15.16 -2.40 -27.28
C ASP A 97 16.04 -1.27 -26.70
N ARG A 98 16.26 -0.19 -27.48
CA ARG A 98 16.98 0.99 -26.99
C ARG A 98 16.21 1.78 -25.94
N LEU A 99 14.89 1.92 -26.10
CA LEU A 99 14.05 2.60 -25.10
C LEU A 99 13.99 1.80 -23.81
N GLU A 100 13.80 0.49 -23.90
CA GLU A 100 13.80 -0.41 -22.75
C GLU A 100 15.10 -0.31 -21.96
N ALA A 101 16.27 -0.46 -22.63
CA ALA A 101 17.58 -0.36 -21.98
C ALA A 101 17.87 1.04 -21.40
N ALA A 102 17.46 2.11 -22.09
CA ALA A 102 17.67 3.47 -21.61
C ALA A 102 16.81 3.76 -20.35
N LEU A 103 15.56 3.31 -20.33
CA LEU A 103 14.67 3.49 -19.19
C LEU A 103 15.13 2.66 -17.98
N GLU A 104 15.58 1.41 -18.20
CA GLU A 104 16.20 0.61 -17.15
C GLU A 104 17.40 1.34 -16.50
N ALA A 105 18.26 1.94 -17.33
CA ALA A 105 19.43 2.70 -16.84
C ALA A 105 19.02 3.93 -16.03
N ILE A 106 18.02 4.68 -16.49
CA ILE A 106 17.49 5.86 -15.79
C ILE A 106 16.92 5.45 -14.44
N ASP A 107 16.02 4.47 -14.42
CA ASP A 107 15.37 4.01 -13.20
C ASP A 107 16.39 3.46 -12.18
N GLY A 108 17.41 2.75 -12.66
CA GLY A 108 18.49 2.26 -11.80
C GLY A 108 19.30 3.38 -11.17
N HIS A 109 19.62 4.43 -11.92
CA HIS A 109 20.31 5.60 -11.36
C HIS A 109 19.44 6.39 -10.38
N ASP A 110 18.15 6.54 -10.64
CA ASP A 110 17.22 7.21 -9.72
C ASP A 110 17.15 6.47 -8.39
N VAL A 111 17.01 5.13 -8.40
CA VAL A 111 17.02 4.31 -7.18
C VAL A 111 18.37 4.39 -6.45
N GLU A 112 19.49 4.42 -7.17
CA GLU A 112 20.83 4.56 -6.58
C GLU A 112 21.00 5.91 -5.87
N ILE A 113 20.55 7.00 -6.49
CA ILE A 113 20.62 8.35 -5.90
C ILE A 113 19.70 8.43 -4.68
N ASP A 114 18.46 7.96 -4.78
CA ASP A 114 17.49 7.94 -3.68
C ASP A 114 18.03 7.16 -2.47
N ARG A 115 18.64 6.00 -2.70
CA ARG A 115 19.28 5.18 -1.67
C ARG A 115 20.40 5.94 -0.95
N GLU A 116 21.24 6.68 -1.66
CA GLU A 116 22.32 7.45 -1.05
C GLU A 116 21.80 8.69 -0.30
N LEU A 117 20.76 9.35 -0.81
CA LEU A 117 20.11 10.48 -0.13
C LEU A 117 19.44 10.05 1.18
N SER A 118 18.77 8.89 1.18
CA SER A 118 18.04 8.35 2.33
C SER A 118 18.92 7.64 3.37
N ARG A 119 20.19 7.35 3.04
CA ARG A 119 21.08 6.47 3.81
C ARG A 119 21.18 6.81 5.29
N TRP A 120 21.45 8.08 5.63
CA TRP A 120 21.68 8.50 7.01
C TRP A 120 20.39 8.64 7.82
N ALA A 121 19.28 8.95 7.18
CA ALA A 121 17.96 8.98 7.82
C ALA A 121 17.42 7.59 8.10
N GLN A 122 17.63 6.62 7.21
CA GLN A 122 17.00 5.32 7.26
C GLN A 122 17.87 4.19 7.83
N LEU A 123 19.21 4.31 7.79
CA LEU A 123 20.12 3.27 8.28
C LEU A 123 20.76 3.63 9.62
N ASP A 124 20.95 2.61 10.48
CA ASP A 124 21.68 2.76 11.75
C ASP A 124 23.20 2.67 11.55
N VAL A 125 23.75 3.65 10.82
CA VAL A 125 25.17 3.76 10.45
C VAL A 125 25.89 4.88 11.18
N GLY A 126 25.24 5.54 12.13
CA GLY A 126 25.80 6.64 12.91
C GLY A 126 24.73 7.62 13.38
N PRO A 127 25.10 8.72 14.04
CA PRO A 127 24.15 9.70 14.53
C PRO A 127 23.50 10.47 13.36
N GLU A 128 22.17 10.54 13.34
CA GLU A 128 21.42 11.34 12.38
C GLU A 128 21.64 12.84 12.63
N GLN A 129 21.75 13.61 11.55
CA GLN A 129 21.84 15.06 11.56
C GLN A 129 20.57 15.68 10.97
N PRO A 130 20.20 16.94 11.34
CA PRO A 130 19.01 17.58 10.77
C PRO A 130 18.99 17.69 9.23
N VAL A 131 20.16 17.71 8.59
CA VAL A 131 20.26 17.74 7.13
C VAL A 131 19.90 16.40 6.48
N ASP A 132 20.06 15.28 7.19
CA ASP A 132 19.80 13.95 6.64
C ASP A 132 18.31 13.77 6.30
N GLY A 133 17.41 14.27 7.15
CA GLY A 133 15.98 14.29 6.85
C GLY A 133 15.58 15.23 5.70
N LEU A 134 16.38 16.28 5.43
CA LEU A 134 16.17 17.12 4.26
C LEU A 134 16.59 16.42 2.97
N LEU A 135 17.66 15.62 3.02
CA LEU A 135 18.15 14.84 1.88
C LEU A 135 17.19 13.69 1.57
N ASP A 136 16.70 12.99 2.59
CA ASP A 136 15.69 11.91 2.47
C ASP A 136 14.37 12.40 1.85
N ALA A 137 14.03 13.68 2.01
CA ALA A 137 12.82 14.29 1.44
C ALA A 137 12.98 14.74 -0.03
N LEU A 138 14.15 14.56 -0.66
CA LEU A 138 14.35 14.88 -2.06
C LEU A 138 13.90 13.72 -2.94
N ASP A 139 13.14 14.04 -3.99
CA ASP A 139 12.78 13.09 -5.05
C ASP A 139 13.66 13.32 -6.27
N PRO A 140 14.67 12.49 -6.52
CA PRO A 140 15.55 12.63 -7.69
C PRO A 140 14.81 12.41 -9.01
N ALA A 141 13.73 11.63 -9.01
CA ALA A 141 12.95 11.30 -10.19
C ALA A 141 11.87 12.34 -10.55
N ALA A 142 11.67 13.38 -9.74
CA ALA A 142 10.58 14.35 -9.91
C ALA A 142 10.49 15.00 -11.30
N HIS A 143 11.63 15.16 -11.98
CA HIS A 143 11.74 15.78 -13.31
C HIS A 143 11.80 14.78 -14.47
N VAL A 144 12.12 13.52 -14.22
CA VAL A 144 12.48 12.52 -15.25
C VAL A 144 11.42 12.39 -16.35
N THR A 145 10.15 12.27 -15.96
CA THR A 145 9.07 12.14 -16.96
C THR A 145 8.95 13.40 -17.84
N ASP A 146 9.02 14.59 -17.26
CA ASP A 146 8.91 15.85 -18.03
C ASP A 146 10.13 16.06 -18.93
N ASP A 147 11.33 15.69 -18.47
CA ASP A 147 12.56 15.73 -19.26
C ASP A 147 12.51 14.76 -20.46
N LEU A 148 11.93 13.57 -20.29
CA LEU A 148 11.71 12.61 -21.38
C LEU A 148 10.71 13.14 -22.42
N PHE A 149 9.71 13.93 -22.03
CA PHE A 149 8.84 14.65 -22.94
C PHE A 149 9.57 15.80 -23.63
N ASP A 150 10.33 16.61 -22.91
CA ASP A 150 11.09 17.73 -23.45
C ASP A 150 12.13 17.23 -24.47
N GLY A 151 12.81 16.13 -24.19
CA GLY A 151 13.75 15.43 -25.08
C GLY A 151 13.09 14.64 -26.21
N LYS A 152 11.75 14.62 -26.31
CA LYS A 152 10.93 13.91 -27.32
C LYS A 152 10.95 12.38 -27.21
N VAL A 153 11.62 11.78 -26.25
CA VAL A 153 11.67 10.33 -26.04
C VAL A 153 10.27 9.78 -25.75
N ALA A 154 9.52 10.44 -24.86
CA ALA A 154 8.14 10.09 -24.56
C ALA A 154 7.22 10.13 -25.78
N PHE A 155 7.41 11.10 -26.67
CA PHE A 155 6.62 11.20 -27.90
C PHE A 155 6.95 10.11 -28.92
N VAL A 156 8.21 9.64 -29.00
CA VAL A 156 8.57 8.47 -29.81
C VAL A 156 7.85 7.23 -29.26
N ALA A 157 7.88 7.02 -27.96
CA ALA A 157 7.16 5.91 -27.34
C ALA A 157 5.65 5.97 -27.60
N LEU A 158 5.01 7.13 -27.42
CA LEU A 158 3.58 7.33 -27.64
C LEU A 158 3.17 7.27 -29.13
N LEU A 159 4.07 7.60 -30.05
CA LEU A 159 3.79 7.54 -31.49
C LEU A 159 3.82 6.10 -32.01
N ASP A 160 4.72 5.27 -31.50
CA ASP A 160 5.03 3.97 -32.06
C ASP A 160 4.49 2.78 -31.27
N PHE A 161 4.16 2.95 -29.98
CA PHE A 161 3.69 1.88 -29.09
C PHE A 161 2.32 2.19 -28.47
N PRO A 162 1.51 1.16 -28.12
CA PRO A 162 0.13 1.36 -27.70
C PRO A 162 0.01 1.83 -26.25
N LEU A 163 -0.47 3.06 -26.03
CA LEU A 163 -0.99 3.47 -24.73
C LEU A 163 -2.33 2.77 -24.50
N THR A 164 -2.39 1.85 -23.57
CA THR A 164 -3.55 0.99 -23.33
C THR A 164 -4.37 1.45 -22.14
N THR A 165 -5.70 1.29 -22.24
CA THR A 165 -6.61 1.46 -21.10
C THR A 165 -6.65 0.19 -20.25
N LEU A 166 -7.20 0.29 -19.02
CA LEU A 166 -7.45 -0.89 -18.19
C LEU A 166 -8.39 -1.86 -18.91
N ASP A 167 -9.47 -1.37 -19.51
CA ASP A 167 -10.44 -2.19 -20.25
C ASP A 167 -9.77 -2.96 -21.40
N GLU A 168 -8.87 -2.33 -22.15
CA GLU A 168 -8.11 -3.02 -23.20
C GLU A 168 -7.23 -4.14 -22.63
N ARG A 169 -6.53 -3.90 -21.50
CA ARG A 169 -5.69 -4.90 -20.84
C ARG A 169 -6.51 -6.08 -20.30
N LEU A 170 -7.67 -5.79 -19.70
CA LEU A 170 -8.56 -6.82 -19.17
C LEU A 170 -9.24 -7.64 -20.29
N ALA A 171 -9.65 -6.99 -21.38
CA ALA A 171 -10.37 -7.65 -22.48
C ALA A 171 -9.44 -8.45 -23.40
N ARG A 172 -8.20 -8.05 -23.57
CA ARG A 172 -7.30 -8.58 -24.61
C ARG A 172 -5.97 -9.10 -24.09
N GLY A 173 -5.58 -8.76 -22.86
CA GLY A 173 -4.27 -9.08 -22.32
C GLY A 173 -3.96 -10.56 -22.24
N ASP A 174 -4.97 -11.42 -22.07
CA ASP A 174 -4.80 -12.88 -22.08
C ASP A 174 -4.25 -13.41 -23.42
N ALA A 175 -4.49 -12.70 -24.51
CA ALA A 175 -4.04 -13.06 -25.85
C ALA A 175 -2.73 -12.36 -26.26
N TRP A 176 -2.22 -11.42 -25.45
CA TRP A 176 -1.00 -10.69 -25.78
C TRP A 176 0.26 -11.55 -25.51
N SER A 177 1.20 -11.44 -26.42
CA SER A 177 2.56 -11.93 -26.21
C SER A 177 3.28 -11.09 -25.12
N ARG A 178 4.38 -11.62 -24.61
CA ARG A 178 5.24 -10.89 -23.67
C ARG A 178 5.70 -9.54 -24.23
N ARG A 179 6.07 -9.52 -25.51
CA ARG A 179 6.47 -8.30 -26.22
C ARG A 179 5.32 -7.27 -26.29
N GLU A 180 4.10 -7.69 -26.58
CA GLU A 180 2.95 -6.78 -26.62
C GLU A 180 2.64 -6.19 -25.24
N TRP A 181 2.79 -6.99 -24.17
CA TRP A 181 2.71 -6.49 -22.80
C TRP A 181 3.80 -5.45 -22.51
N ALA A 182 5.05 -5.72 -22.88
CA ALA A 182 6.17 -4.79 -22.68
C ALA A 182 5.98 -3.50 -23.47
N GLU A 183 5.48 -3.56 -24.72
CA GLU A 183 5.13 -2.38 -25.51
C GLU A 183 4.02 -1.54 -24.86
N ALA A 184 3.00 -2.20 -24.30
CA ALA A 184 1.95 -1.52 -23.55
C ALA A 184 2.50 -0.85 -22.29
N ARG A 185 3.39 -1.52 -21.54
CA ARG A 185 4.05 -0.92 -20.36
C ARG A 185 4.93 0.27 -20.73
N LEU A 186 5.66 0.18 -21.84
CA LEU A 186 6.47 1.28 -22.36
C LEU A 186 5.63 2.54 -22.60
N ALA A 187 4.53 2.42 -23.33
CA ALA A 187 3.67 3.56 -23.63
C ALA A 187 2.91 4.06 -22.38
N ASN A 188 2.45 3.15 -21.52
CA ASN A 188 1.73 3.50 -20.28
C ASN A 188 2.59 4.27 -19.28
N ARG A 189 3.93 4.14 -19.31
CA ARG A 189 4.85 5.00 -18.56
C ARG A 189 4.60 6.49 -18.84
N PHE A 190 4.18 6.82 -20.05
CA PHE A 190 3.90 8.17 -20.52
C PHE A 190 2.41 8.52 -20.55
N ALA A 191 1.57 7.78 -19.78
CA ALA A 191 0.12 8.05 -19.70
C ALA A 191 -0.22 9.40 -19.03
N ARG A 192 0.78 10.06 -18.45
CA ARG A 192 0.65 11.37 -17.79
C ARG A 192 1.91 12.21 -18.00
N ARG A 193 1.73 13.53 -18.04
CA ARG A 193 2.82 14.51 -18.11
C ARG A 193 2.61 15.55 -17.01
N VAL A 194 3.01 15.22 -15.79
CA VAL A 194 2.82 16.07 -14.60
C VAL A 194 4.04 16.98 -14.45
N PRO A 195 3.85 18.32 -14.35
CA PRO A 195 4.96 19.24 -14.11
C PRO A 195 5.66 18.98 -12.79
N ALA A 196 6.98 19.19 -12.74
CA ALA A 196 7.81 18.95 -11.57
C ALA A 196 7.32 19.70 -10.31
N GLU A 197 6.86 20.94 -10.45
CA GLU A 197 6.31 21.72 -9.35
C GLU A 197 5.03 21.09 -8.73
N VAL A 198 4.24 20.38 -9.53
CA VAL A 198 3.07 19.64 -9.05
C VAL A 198 3.53 18.41 -8.29
N ASN A 199 4.49 17.64 -8.83
CA ASN A 199 5.07 16.48 -8.15
C ASN A 199 5.71 16.87 -6.82
N GLN A 200 6.49 17.95 -6.78
CA GLN A 200 7.05 18.48 -5.53
C GLN A 200 5.97 18.95 -4.55
N GLY A 201 4.86 19.48 -5.05
CA GLY A 201 3.70 19.82 -4.22
C GLY A 201 3.09 18.57 -3.57
N ILE A 202 3.00 17.47 -4.30
CA ILE A 202 2.52 16.17 -3.79
C ILE A 202 3.49 15.63 -2.73
N ALA A 203 4.79 15.59 -3.01
CA ALA A 203 5.81 15.13 -2.07
C ALA A 203 5.80 15.95 -0.76
N ARG A 204 5.68 17.27 -0.86
CA ARG A 204 5.57 18.14 0.33
C ARG A 204 4.32 17.86 1.16
N ALA A 205 3.17 17.67 0.52
CA ALA A 205 1.93 17.34 1.22
C ALA A 205 2.02 15.98 1.92
N ALA A 206 2.65 14.99 1.27
CA ALA A 206 2.93 13.68 1.87
C ALA A 206 3.84 13.83 3.11
N ALA A 207 4.97 14.53 3.00
CA ALA A 207 5.87 14.77 4.12
C ALA A 207 5.18 15.47 5.31
N HIS A 208 4.29 16.45 5.06
CA HIS A 208 3.50 17.09 6.12
C HIS A 208 2.53 16.11 6.79
N ALA A 209 1.94 15.20 6.04
CA ALA A 209 1.03 14.19 6.57
C ALA A 209 1.79 13.15 7.39
N ASP A 210 2.97 12.71 6.92
CA ASP A 210 3.86 11.79 7.64
C ASP A 210 4.36 12.40 8.94
N ALA A 211 4.83 13.65 8.91
CA ALA A 211 5.26 14.37 10.12
C ALA A 211 4.12 14.49 11.14
N TYR A 212 2.90 14.80 10.70
CA TYR A 212 1.73 14.84 11.60
C TYR A 212 1.49 13.47 12.27
N VAL A 213 1.57 12.38 11.54
CA VAL A 213 1.38 11.04 12.10
C VAL A 213 2.52 10.67 13.04
N ALA A 214 3.78 10.91 12.65
CA ALA A 214 4.97 10.56 13.42
C ALA A 214 5.09 11.32 14.73
N ASP A 215 4.64 12.59 14.73
CA ASP A 215 4.74 13.46 15.92
C ASP A 215 3.50 13.42 16.83
N TYR A 216 2.50 12.59 16.51
CA TYR A 216 1.25 12.54 17.28
C TYR A 216 1.34 11.53 18.43
N ASN A 217 1.88 11.94 19.57
CA ASN A 217 2.09 11.05 20.70
C ASN A 217 1.08 11.27 21.84
N LEU A 218 0.58 10.16 22.38
CA LEU A 218 -0.15 10.13 23.65
C LEU A 218 0.72 9.52 24.74
N TYR A 219 0.90 10.23 25.84
CA TYR A 219 1.57 9.71 27.04
C TYR A 219 0.55 8.94 27.88
N MET A 220 0.50 7.62 27.73
CA MET A 220 -0.58 6.79 28.24
C MET A 220 -0.71 6.78 29.75
N HIS A 221 0.38 7.03 30.49
CA HIS A 221 0.33 7.22 31.94
C HIS A 221 -0.56 8.40 32.37
N HIS A 222 -0.74 9.37 31.49
CA HIS A 222 -1.56 10.59 31.69
C HIS A 222 -2.96 10.46 31.08
N VAL A 223 -3.28 9.36 30.40
CA VAL A 223 -4.62 9.05 29.90
C VAL A 223 -5.36 8.24 30.95
N LEU A 224 -6.32 8.86 31.61
CA LEU A 224 -6.97 8.31 32.80
C LEU A 224 -8.17 7.42 32.45
N SER A 225 -8.46 6.46 33.30
CA SER A 225 -9.68 5.64 33.22
C SER A 225 -10.94 6.48 33.48
N GLU A 226 -12.12 5.91 33.27
CA GLU A 226 -13.41 6.52 33.59
C GLU A 226 -13.48 6.97 35.07
N LYS A 227 -12.78 6.23 35.96
CA LYS A 227 -12.69 6.54 37.41
C LYS A 227 -11.55 7.51 37.76
N GLY A 228 -10.77 7.98 36.79
CA GLY A 228 -9.61 8.83 37.01
C GLY A 228 -8.33 8.11 37.44
N GLU A 229 -8.26 6.80 37.26
CA GLU A 229 -7.12 5.97 37.62
C GLU A 229 -6.08 5.93 36.50
N ARG A 230 -4.78 5.80 36.84
CA ARG A 230 -3.68 5.58 35.90
C ARG A 230 -3.54 4.07 35.62
N LEU A 231 -3.87 3.63 34.41
CA LEU A 231 -3.84 2.21 34.07
C LEU A 231 -2.56 1.78 33.34
N PHE A 232 -1.78 2.73 32.87
CA PHE A 232 -0.56 2.45 32.09
C PHE A 232 0.69 2.88 32.86
N PRO A 233 1.82 2.19 32.65
CA PRO A 233 3.07 2.53 33.33
C PRO A 233 3.60 3.91 32.85
N LYS A 234 4.40 4.55 33.71
CA LYS A 234 5.16 5.75 33.36
C LYS A 234 6.12 5.46 32.20
N GLY A 235 6.32 6.40 31.30
CA GLY A 235 7.17 6.27 30.14
C GLY A 235 6.50 5.66 28.90
N LYS A 236 5.27 5.13 29.04
CA LYS A 236 4.57 4.55 27.90
C LYS A 236 3.97 5.64 27.01
N ARG A 237 4.56 5.76 25.82
CA ARG A 237 4.16 6.71 24.79
C ARG A 237 3.70 5.94 23.55
N LEU A 238 2.55 6.28 23.01
CA LEU A 238 1.97 5.66 21.83
C LEU A 238 1.69 6.69 20.76
N LEU A 239 2.09 6.39 19.54
CA LEU A 239 1.70 7.15 18.35
C LEU A 239 0.22 6.93 18.02
N SER A 240 -0.38 7.87 17.30
CA SER A 240 -1.77 7.71 16.86
C SER A 240 -1.92 6.46 15.97
N HIS A 241 -3.01 5.74 16.13
CA HIS A 241 -3.43 4.55 15.42
C HIS A 241 -2.56 3.30 15.64
N TRP A 242 -1.39 3.15 14.96
CA TRP A 242 -0.67 1.85 14.95
C TRP A 242 -0.31 1.37 16.35
N ASN A 243 0.32 2.22 17.12
CA ASN A 243 0.70 1.84 18.49
C ASN A 243 -0.52 1.73 19.41
N LEU A 244 -1.54 2.59 19.23
CA LEU A 244 -2.80 2.47 19.99
C LEU A 244 -3.49 1.14 19.70
N ARG A 245 -3.56 0.73 18.42
CA ARG A 245 -4.12 -0.56 18.01
C ARG A 245 -3.32 -1.74 18.55
N ASP A 246 -1.99 -1.69 18.41
CA ASP A 246 -1.13 -2.78 18.86
C ASP A 246 -1.17 -2.91 20.38
N GLU A 247 -1.17 -1.80 21.11
CA GLU A 247 -1.35 -1.81 22.55
C GLU A 247 -2.73 -2.39 22.95
N LEU A 248 -3.79 -2.01 22.24
CA LEU A 248 -5.14 -2.55 22.46
C LEU A 248 -5.14 -4.07 22.26
N LYS A 249 -4.49 -4.59 21.19
CA LYS A 249 -4.34 -6.02 20.93
C LYS A 249 -3.58 -6.73 22.05
N ALA A 250 -2.51 -6.14 22.58
CA ALA A 250 -1.71 -6.71 23.65
C ALA A 250 -2.52 -6.85 24.97
N GLN A 251 -3.57 -6.05 25.16
CA GLN A 251 -4.37 -6.09 26.38
C GLN A 251 -5.33 -7.28 26.47
N TYR A 252 -5.57 -8.04 25.40
CA TYR A 252 -6.43 -9.24 25.47
C TYR A 252 -5.86 -10.35 26.38
N GLU A 253 -4.57 -10.31 26.66
CA GLU A 253 -3.86 -11.31 27.46
C GLU A 253 -3.51 -10.81 28.87
N GLN A 254 -3.83 -9.55 29.18
CA GLN A 254 -3.43 -8.91 30.43
C GLN A 254 -4.57 -8.84 31.45
N ASP A 255 -4.26 -9.06 32.71
CA ASP A 255 -5.18 -8.81 33.80
C ASP A 255 -5.60 -7.33 33.81
N GLY A 256 -6.90 -7.07 33.90
CA GLY A 256 -7.44 -5.70 33.79
C GLY A 256 -7.37 -5.10 32.40
N GLY A 257 -7.02 -5.87 31.35
CA GLY A 257 -6.85 -5.40 29.98
C GLY A 257 -8.09 -4.72 29.41
N LEU A 258 -9.29 -5.20 29.73
CA LEU A 258 -10.54 -4.58 29.25
C LEU A 258 -10.67 -3.10 29.64
N ALA A 259 -10.23 -2.72 30.83
CA ALA A 259 -10.26 -1.32 31.28
C ALA A 259 -9.30 -0.47 30.42
N ARG A 260 -8.10 -0.98 30.13
CA ARG A 260 -7.12 -0.31 29.27
C ARG A 260 -7.62 -0.21 27.82
N GLN A 261 -8.23 -1.27 27.27
CA GLN A 261 -8.83 -1.28 25.93
C GLN A 261 -9.91 -0.19 25.80
N ARG A 262 -10.78 -0.03 26.81
CA ARG A 262 -11.80 1.01 26.83
C ARG A 262 -11.20 2.42 26.81
N VAL A 263 -10.12 2.66 27.56
CA VAL A 263 -9.40 3.93 27.57
C VAL A 263 -8.83 4.24 26.17
N ILE A 264 -8.15 3.25 25.57
CA ILE A 264 -7.56 3.40 24.23
C ILE A 264 -8.66 3.67 23.19
N ALA A 265 -9.73 2.87 23.18
CA ALA A 265 -10.84 3.04 22.25
C ALA A 265 -11.50 4.42 22.38
N LYS A 266 -11.65 4.91 23.63
CA LYS A 266 -12.21 6.23 23.86
C LYS A 266 -11.28 7.36 23.40
N ALA A 267 -9.97 7.20 23.56
CA ALA A 267 -8.98 8.11 23.00
C ALA A 267 -9.04 8.11 21.44
N MET A 268 -9.18 6.95 20.82
CA MET A 268 -9.36 6.83 19.36
C MET A 268 -10.62 7.58 18.88
N ASP A 269 -11.76 7.45 19.56
CA ASP A 269 -12.98 8.18 19.25
C ASP A 269 -12.75 9.70 19.28
N ARG A 270 -12.00 10.20 20.30
CA ARG A 270 -11.67 11.61 20.43
C ARG A 270 -10.75 12.12 19.33
N ILE A 271 -9.80 11.29 18.88
CA ILE A 271 -8.92 11.61 17.75
C ILE A 271 -9.73 11.70 16.45
N VAL A 272 -10.56 10.71 16.16
CA VAL A 272 -11.39 10.70 14.94
C VAL A 272 -12.35 11.88 14.89
N THR A 273 -13.02 12.16 16.01
CA THR A 273 -13.97 13.28 16.10
C THR A 273 -13.29 14.64 16.29
N GLN A 274 -11.96 14.67 16.43
CA GLN A 274 -11.16 15.88 16.74
C GLN A 274 -11.72 16.64 17.94
N THR A 275 -12.21 15.90 18.93
CA THR A 275 -12.63 16.45 20.22
C THR A 275 -11.57 16.29 21.29
N ILE A 276 -10.43 15.68 20.97
CA ILE A 276 -9.27 15.59 21.85
C ILE A 276 -8.73 17.00 22.15
N PRO A 277 -8.42 17.33 23.41
CA PRO A 277 -7.77 18.60 23.72
C PRO A 277 -6.36 18.66 23.13
N ALA A 278 -6.00 19.76 22.48
CA ALA A 278 -4.69 19.92 21.85
C ALA A 278 -3.54 19.79 22.88
N ALA A 279 -3.77 20.21 24.13
CA ALA A 279 -2.80 20.10 25.21
C ALA A 279 -2.45 18.65 25.63
N VAL A 280 -3.18 17.65 25.15
CA VAL A 280 -2.91 16.22 25.47
C VAL A 280 -1.88 15.62 24.52
N VAL A 281 -1.78 16.17 23.31
CA VAL A 281 -0.88 15.65 22.26
C VAL A 281 0.53 16.14 22.57
N ASN A 282 1.48 15.22 22.66
CA ASN A 282 2.91 15.50 22.93
C ASN A 282 3.22 16.16 24.29
N ASP A 283 2.28 16.19 25.25
CA ASP A 283 2.51 16.85 26.55
C ASP A 283 2.30 15.86 27.73
N PRO A 284 3.39 15.42 28.40
CA PRO A 284 3.33 14.56 29.56
C PRO A 284 2.97 15.31 30.88
N ALA A 285 2.78 16.62 30.83
CA ALA A 285 2.43 17.41 32.00
C ALA A 285 0.92 17.61 32.19
N VAL A 286 0.11 17.00 31.32
CA VAL A 286 -1.35 17.14 31.31
C VAL A 286 -2.01 15.77 31.52
N ASP A 287 -2.79 15.63 32.58
CA ASP A 287 -3.69 14.49 32.78
C ASP A 287 -5.00 14.73 32.01
N TRP A 288 -5.46 13.69 31.34
CA TRP A 288 -6.67 13.72 30.54
C TRP A 288 -7.57 12.53 30.81
N ASN A 289 -8.84 12.79 31.05
CA ASN A 289 -9.88 11.77 31.10
C ASN A 289 -10.65 11.76 29.75
N PRO A 290 -10.45 10.79 28.85
CA PRO A 290 -11.09 10.77 27.54
C PRO A 290 -12.62 10.57 27.61
N PHE A 291 -13.17 10.06 28.74
CA PHE A 291 -14.61 9.86 28.91
C PHE A 291 -15.34 11.17 29.18
N THR A 292 -14.83 11.98 30.11
CA THR A 292 -15.37 13.31 30.45
C THR A 292 -14.81 14.43 29.58
N ASN A 293 -13.66 14.20 28.94
CA ASN A 293 -12.85 15.16 28.19
C ASN A 293 -12.19 16.24 29.07
N GLU A 294 -12.12 16.03 30.38
CA GLU A 294 -11.47 16.94 31.31
C GLU A 294 -9.95 16.83 31.24
N VAL A 295 -9.28 17.97 31.25
CA VAL A 295 -7.84 18.09 31.38
C VAL A 295 -7.48 18.77 32.68
N ARG A 296 -6.38 18.34 33.30
CA ARG A 296 -5.85 18.94 34.54
C ARG A 296 -4.33 18.85 34.53
N PRO A 297 -3.63 19.69 35.34
CA PRO A 297 -2.19 19.51 35.50
C PRO A 297 -1.87 18.15 36.07
N ALA A 298 -0.89 17.46 35.47
CA ALA A 298 -0.37 16.22 36.04
C ALA A 298 0.38 16.53 37.36
N PRO A 299 0.27 15.66 38.38
CA PRO A 299 1.11 15.76 39.57
C PRO A 299 2.60 15.75 39.20
N PRO A 300 3.44 16.64 39.78
CA PRO A 300 4.85 16.78 39.36
C PRO A 300 5.64 15.49 39.35
N GLU A 301 5.36 14.57 40.30
CA GLU A 301 6.03 13.27 40.43
C GLU A 301 5.67 12.27 39.34
N THR A 302 4.57 12.53 38.62
CA THR A 302 4.10 11.66 37.53
C THR A 302 4.64 12.09 36.17
N ILE A 303 5.11 13.33 36.04
CA ILE A 303 5.59 13.91 34.76
C ILE A 303 6.83 13.15 34.26
N GLU A 304 6.88 12.89 32.95
CA GLU A 304 8.00 12.25 32.28
C GLU A 304 9.22 13.22 32.23
N GLU A 305 10.44 12.68 32.24
CA GLU A 305 11.68 13.47 32.10
C GLU A 305 11.70 14.20 30.74
N GLY A 306 12.05 15.47 30.76
CA GLY A 306 12.10 16.32 29.57
C GLY A 306 10.76 16.91 29.14
N GLY A 307 9.67 16.60 29.84
CA GLY A 307 8.37 17.20 29.59
C GLY A 307 8.32 18.70 29.92
N ALA A 308 7.85 19.51 28.99
CA ALA A 308 7.51 20.89 29.26
C ALA A 308 6.31 20.95 30.20
N ARG A 309 6.29 21.91 31.14
CA ARG A 309 5.09 22.18 31.94
C ARG A 309 4.08 22.95 31.09
N GLY A 310 3.25 22.22 30.31
CA GLY A 310 2.13 22.80 29.61
C GLY A 310 1.06 23.34 30.57
N LYS A 311 0.30 24.33 30.15
CA LYS A 311 -0.92 24.69 30.83
C LYS A 311 -2.04 23.79 30.30
N PRO A 312 -2.83 23.15 31.16
CA PRO A 312 -3.98 22.37 30.72
C PRO A 312 -4.97 23.35 30.03
N ASP A 313 -5.17 23.11 28.74
CA ASP A 313 -6.12 23.85 27.92
C ASP A 313 -7.16 22.85 27.40
N PRO A 314 -8.46 23.00 27.69
CA PRO A 314 -9.51 22.14 27.18
C PRO A 314 -9.84 22.40 25.70
N ALA A 315 -9.20 23.39 25.06
CA ALA A 315 -9.40 23.66 23.64
C ALA A 315 -9.07 22.43 22.80
N ARG A 316 -10.01 22.03 21.96
CA ARG A 316 -9.84 20.86 21.09
C ARG A 316 -8.79 21.09 20.02
N GLU A 317 -8.23 20.01 19.49
CA GLU A 317 -7.41 20.05 18.28
C GLU A 317 -8.21 20.69 17.12
N PRO A 318 -7.61 21.64 16.34
CA PRO A 318 -8.35 22.45 15.36
C PRO A 318 -8.55 21.76 14.01
N ASP A 319 -9.04 20.51 14.01
CA ASP A 319 -9.25 19.69 12.81
C ASP A 319 -7.97 19.44 11.98
N THR A 320 -6.79 19.44 12.62
CA THR A 320 -5.49 19.32 11.97
C THR A 320 -5.38 18.04 11.15
N ARG A 321 -5.90 16.91 11.68
CA ARG A 321 -5.98 15.64 10.97
C ARG A 321 -6.63 15.80 9.58
N TYR A 322 -7.78 16.44 9.53
CA TYR A 322 -8.55 16.65 8.31
C TYR A 322 -7.98 17.74 7.41
N ALA A 323 -7.25 18.69 7.98
CA ALA A 323 -6.48 19.66 7.21
C ALA A 323 -5.37 18.97 6.41
N ARG A 324 -4.65 17.99 7.01
CA ARG A 324 -3.61 17.21 6.31
C ARG A 324 -4.18 16.34 5.20
N ILE A 325 -5.31 15.67 5.44
CA ILE A 325 -6.00 14.89 4.40
C ILE A 325 -6.40 15.78 3.21
N LEU A 326 -6.98 16.96 3.47
CA LEU A 326 -7.35 17.90 2.40
C LEU A 326 -6.13 18.48 1.66
N GLU A 327 -5.02 18.73 2.37
CA GLU A 327 -3.76 19.17 1.76
C GLU A 327 -3.27 18.10 0.76
N SER A 328 -3.20 16.85 1.18
CA SER A 328 -2.82 15.71 0.33
C SER A 328 -3.79 15.53 -0.86
N PHE A 329 -5.10 15.57 -0.61
CA PHE A 329 -6.11 15.50 -1.68
C PHE A 329 -5.93 16.61 -2.73
N ARG A 330 -5.76 17.85 -2.30
CA ARG A 330 -5.58 18.99 -3.22
C ARG A 330 -4.29 18.90 -4.01
N ALA A 331 -3.22 18.42 -3.39
CA ALA A 331 -1.93 18.21 -4.04
C ALA A 331 -2.03 17.16 -5.16
N VAL A 332 -2.59 15.97 -4.87
CA VAL A 332 -2.72 14.92 -5.89
C VAL A 332 -3.76 15.27 -6.96
N LYS A 333 -4.82 16.03 -6.58
CA LYS A 333 -5.82 16.56 -7.53
C LYS A 333 -5.21 17.56 -8.51
N ALA A 334 -4.16 18.29 -8.13
CA ALA A 334 -3.47 19.22 -9.04
C ALA A 334 -2.84 18.51 -10.26
N ALA A 335 -2.63 17.17 -10.17
CA ALA A 335 -2.18 16.36 -11.29
C ALA A 335 -3.30 15.93 -12.27
N ASP A 336 -4.58 16.13 -11.95
CA ASP A 336 -5.72 15.70 -12.76
C ASP A 336 -5.67 16.23 -14.23
N PRO A 337 -5.37 17.51 -14.49
CA PRO A 337 -5.30 18.03 -15.86
C PRO A 337 -4.18 17.45 -16.72
N TYR A 338 -3.24 16.74 -16.12
CA TYR A 338 -2.06 16.17 -16.75
C TYR A 338 -2.14 14.67 -16.99
N SER A 339 -3.30 14.07 -16.72
CA SER A 339 -3.55 12.62 -16.79
C SER A 339 -4.79 12.33 -17.66
N PRO A 340 -4.69 12.48 -18.99
CA PRO A 340 -5.86 12.43 -19.88
C PRO A 340 -6.59 11.09 -19.91
N SER A 341 -5.90 9.97 -19.69
CA SER A 341 -6.48 8.63 -19.69
C SER A 341 -7.10 8.24 -18.33
N ALA A 342 -6.69 8.90 -17.24
CA ALA A 342 -7.16 8.66 -15.88
C ALA A 342 -7.24 10.00 -15.12
N PRO A 343 -8.30 10.80 -15.36
CA PRO A 343 -8.32 12.23 -15.02
C PRO A 343 -8.52 12.54 -13.53
N THR A 344 -8.83 11.54 -12.71
CA THR A 344 -8.90 11.71 -11.24
C THR A 344 -7.83 10.88 -10.56
N TYR A 345 -7.48 11.20 -9.31
CA TYR A 345 -6.58 10.35 -8.53
C TYR A 345 -7.19 8.96 -8.30
N ILE A 346 -8.50 8.87 -8.12
CA ILE A 346 -9.21 7.59 -8.01
C ILE A 346 -8.97 6.75 -9.27
N ALA A 347 -9.24 7.31 -10.46
CA ALA A 347 -9.00 6.60 -11.71
C ALA A 347 -7.51 6.21 -11.89
N ARG A 348 -6.56 7.11 -11.55
CA ARG A 348 -5.14 6.77 -11.61
C ARG A 348 -4.78 5.59 -10.70
N THR A 349 -5.33 5.56 -9.50
CA THR A 349 -5.06 4.50 -8.54
C THR A 349 -5.66 3.16 -9.00
N PHE A 350 -6.90 3.15 -9.51
CA PHE A 350 -7.55 1.91 -9.93
C PHE A 350 -7.10 1.44 -11.32
N ASP A 351 -6.97 2.35 -12.30
CA ASP A 351 -6.75 1.98 -13.70
C ASP A 351 -5.27 1.85 -14.06
N LEU A 352 -4.38 2.64 -13.41
CA LEU A 352 -2.96 2.69 -13.77
C LEU A 352 -2.05 2.03 -12.74
N GLN A 353 -2.40 2.07 -11.44
CA GLN A 353 -1.54 1.52 -10.38
C GLN A 353 -2.02 0.14 -9.93
N ARG A 354 -3.29 0.01 -9.50
CA ARG A 354 -3.85 -1.24 -9.00
C ARG A 354 -4.22 -2.20 -10.12
N GLU A 355 -4.68 -1.67 -11.25
CA GLU A 355 -5.16 -2.42 -12.42
C GLU A 355 -6.29 -3.43 -12.11
N ILE A 356 -7.07 -3.10 -11.11
CA ILE A 356 -8.32 -3.80 -10.76
C ILE A 356 -9.42 -2.73 -10.75
N PRO A 357 -10.50 -2.87 -11.52
CA PRO A 357 -11.61 -1.90 -11.52
C PRO A 357 -12.14 -1.65 -10.11
N GLU A 358 -12.48 -0.39 -9.82
CA GLU A 358 -12.96 0.00 -8.49
C GLU A 358 -14.17 -0.82 -8.04
N GLU A 359 -15.13 -1.01 -8.94
CA GLU A 359 -16.34 -1.80 -8.68
C GLU A 359 -16.02 -3.26 -8.33
N LYS A 360 -14.98 -3.84 -8.93
CA LYS A 360 -14.52 -5.19 -8.59
C LYS A 360 -13.89 -5.22 -7.21
N VAL A 361 -13.08 -4.21 -6.86
CA VAL A 361 -12.49 -4.09 -5.52
C VAL A 361 -13.61 -3.97 -4.48
N VAL A 362 -14.55 -3.04 -4.66
CA VAL A 362 -15.69 -2.87 -3.75
C VAL A 362 -16.48 -4.17 -3.60
N ALA A 363 -16.77 -4.88 -4.71
CA ALA A 363 -17.48 -6.15 -4.66
C ALA A 363 -16.74 -7.22 -3.83
N MET A 364 -15.41 -7.33 -3.97
CA MET A 364 -14.61 -8.27 -3.17
C MET A 364 -14.61 -7.90 -1.68
N LEU A 365 -14.48 -6.61 -1.33
CA LEU A 365 -14.54 -6.15 0.05
C LEU A 365 -15.92 -6.41 0.68
N GLU A 366 -17.00 -6.14 -0.06
CA GLU A 366 -18.37 -6.42 0.40
C GLU A 366 -18.65 -7.93 0.49
N GLU A 367 -18.09 -8.77 -0.38
CA GLU A 367 -18.21 -10.24 -0.29
C GLU A 367 -17.57 -10.77 1.00
N VAL A 368 -16.39 -10.25 1.39
CA VAL A 368 -15.75 -10.56 2.68
C VAL A 368 -16.63 -10.13 3.85
N LEU A 369 -17.16 -8.90 3.81
CA LEU A 369 -17.98 -8.34 4.89
C LEU A 369 -19.36 -9.00 5.00
N ALA A 370 -19.88 -9.56 3.91
CA ALA A 370 -21.14 -10.29 3.87
C ALA A 370 -21.00 -11.79 4.17
N ALA A 371 -19.77 -12.25 4.43
CA ALA A 371 -19.49 -13.68 4.61
C ALA A 371 -20.33 -14.29 5.75
N PRO A 372 -21.07 -15.39 5.50
CA PRO A 372 -21.90 -16.04 6.50
C PRO A 372 -21.10 -16.63 7.68
N GLU A 373 -19.81 -16.76 7.52
CA GLU A 373 -18.85 -17.18 8.53
C GLU A 373 -18.65 -16.13 9.64
N LEU A 374 -18.78 -14.82 9.34
CA LEU A 374 -18.53 -13.73 10.29
C LEU A 374 -19.45 -13.74 11.52
N PRO A 375 -20.78 -13.93 11.42
CA PRO A 375 -21.63 -14.04 12.59
C PRO A 375 -21.29 -15.24 13.50
N ALA A 376 -20.88 -16.36 12.90
CA ALA A 376 -20.43 -17.53 13.67
C ALA A 376 -19.11 -17.23 14.38
N LEU A 377 -18.16 -16.61 13.70
CA LEU A 377 -16.87 -16.20 14.24
C LEU A 377 -17.03 -15.18 15.38
N ALA A 378 -17.91 -14.18 15.23
CA ALA A 378 -18.24 -13.21 16.26
C ALA A 378 -18.75 -13.89 17.56
N LYS A 379 -19.60 -14.93 17.42
CA LYS A 379 -20.06 -15.73 18.56
C LYS A 379 -18.91 -16.49 19.25
N VAL A 380 -18.01 -17.07 18.47
CA VAL A 380 -16.82 -17.77 19.00
C VAL A 380 -15.93 -16.78 19.77
N ILE A 381 -15.71 -15.58 19.23
CA ILE A 381 -14.93 -14.53 19.90
C ILE A 381 -15.61 -14.08 21.20
N SER A 382 -16.93 -13.79 21.16
CA SER A 382 -17.69 -13.39 22.34
C SER A 382 -17.63 -14.46 23.44
N ALA A 383 -17.77 -15.75 23.08
CA ALA A 383 -17.66 -16.87 24.02
C ALA A 383 -16.25 -16.97 24.64
N LYS A 384 -15.19 -16.82 23.82
CA LYS A 384 -13.80 -16.80 24.31
C LYS A 384 -13.52 -15.63 25.27
N LEU A 385 -14.11 -14.46 25.00
CA LEU A 385 -13.98 -13.27 25.84
C LEU A 385 -14.86 -13.32 27.08
N GLY A 386 -15.86 -14.23 27.16
CA GLY A 386 -16.82 -14.32 28.24
C GLY A 386 -17.71 -13.08 28.40
N ARG A 387 -17.85 -12.28 27.33
CA ARG A 387 -18.60 -11.04 27.32
C ARG A 387 -19.11 -10.68 25.91
N PRO A 388 -20.13 -9.82 25.78
CA PRO A 388 -20.50 -9.22 24.50
C PRO A 388 -19.33 -8.45 23.88
N LEU A 389 -19.28 -8.45 22.56
CA LEU A 389 -18.25 -7.70 21.82
C LEU A 389 -18.41 -6.19 22.04
N GLN A 390 -17.29 -5.50 22.05
CA GLN A 390 -17.17 -4.04 22.04
C GLN A 390 -16.69 -3.58 20.65
N PRO A 391 -16.88 -2.32 20.26
CA PRO A 391 -16.43 -1.85 18.94
C PRO A 391 -14.95 -2.12 18.63
N PHE A 392 -14.08 -2.06 19.61
CA PHE A 392 -12.65 -2.34 19.45
C PHE A 392 -12.31 -3.84 19.31
N ASP A 393 -13.27 -4.76 19.53
CA ASP A 393 -13.04 -6.20 19.31
C ASP A 393 -12.95 -6.56 17.82
N LEU A 394 -13.19 -5.61 16.92
CA LEU A 394 -12.81 -5.75 15.50
C LEU A 394 -11.31 -6.07 15.35
N TRP A 395 -10.46 -5.68 16.33
CA TRP A 395 -9.03 -6.01 16.39
C TRP A 395 -8.71 -7.22 17.26
N TYR A 396 -9.71 -8.07 17.57
CA TYR A 396 -9.46 -9.26 18.35
C TYR A 396 -8.36 -10.15 17.73
N SER A 397 -7.34 -10.48 18.53
CA SER A 397 -6.15 -11.20 18.08
C SER A 397 -5.95 -12.57 18.75
N GLY A 398 -6.96 -13.03 19.49
CA GLY A 398 -6.87 -14.30 20.26
C GLY A 398 -6.93 -15.58 19.42
N PHE A 399 -6.95 -15.46 18.08
CA PHE A 399 -6.79 -16.55 17.12
C PHE A 399 -5.37 -16.63 16.54
N ARG A 400 -4.50 -15.67 16.84
CA ARG A 400 -3.12 -15.77 16.36
C ARG A 400 -2.53 -17.09 16.83
N PRO A 401 -1.93 -17.89 15.94
CA PRO A 401 -1.21 -19.09 16.31
C PRO A 401 -0.16 -18.71 17.33
N ARG A 402 -0.21 -19.31 18.51
CA ARG A 402 0.83 -19.11 19.51
C ARG A 402 1.94 -20.11 19.25
N SER A 403 3.16 -19.65 19.24
CA SER A 403 4.30 -20.51 19.45
C SER A 403 4.13 -21.24 20.81
N THR A 404 4.55 -22.47 20.87
CA THR A 404 4.68 -23.19 22.16
C THR A 404 5.71 -22.52 23.08
N ARG A 405 6.51 -21.58 22.54
CA ARG A 405 7.53 -20.82 23.24
C ARG A 405 7.04 -19.39 23.52
N SER A 406 7.44 -18.85 24.65
CA SER A 406 7.19 -17.45 24.99
C SER A 406 7.97 -16.50 24.04
N GLU A 407 7.51 -15.26 23.91
CA GLU A 407 8.21 -14.23 23.15
C GLU A 407 9.66 -14.03 23.66
N ALA A 408 9.87 -14.05 24.96
CA ALA A 408 11.21 -13.95 25.56
C ALA A 408 12.14 -15.12 25.20
N GLU A 409 11.61 -16.34 25.04
CA GLU A 409 12.40 -17.47 24.54
C GLU A 409 12.73 -17.31 23.06
N LEU A 410 11.78 -16.84 22.25
CA LEU A 410 12.01 -16.55 20.84
C LEU A 410 13.03 -15.42 20.66
N ASP A 411 12.93 -14.35 21.44
CA ASP A 411 13.91 -13.27 21.49
C ASP A 411 15.33 -13.80 21.83
N THR A 412 15.43 -14.70 22.78
CA THR A 412 16.72 -15.30 23.14
C THR A 412 17.33 -16.06 21.96
N ILE A 413 16.51 -16.85 21.26
CA ILE A 413 16.95 -17.64 20.09
C ILE A 413 17.40 -16.72 18.96
N THR A 414 16.62 -15.70 18.62
CA THR A 414 16.92 -14.81 17.49
C THR A 414 18.12 -13.92 17.78
N ARG A 415 18.24 -13.36 18.98
CA ARG A 415 19.40 -12.55 19.38
C ARG A 415 20.71 -13.34 19.36
N GLN A 416 20.67 -14.59 19.82
CA GLN A 416 21.86 -15.46 19.74
C GLN A 416 22.25 -15.83 18.31
N ARG A 417 21.26 -16.09 17.46
CA ARG A 417 21.48 -16.50 16.06
C ARG A 417 21.88 -15.34 15.18
N TYR A 418 21.31 -14.15 15.40
CA TYR A 418 21.47 -12.95 14.59
C TYR A 418 21.90 -11.74 15.43
N PRO A 419 23.13 -11.77 15.96
CA PRO A 419 23.66 -10.68 16.80
C PRO A 419 23.87 -9.37 16.00
N THR A 420 24.01 -9.44 14.67
CA THR A 420 24.21 -8.29 13.78
C THR A 420 23.51 -8.52 12.44
N ALA A 421 23.35 -7.46 11.64
CA ALA A 421 22.80 -7.54 10.30
C ALA A 421 23.65 -8.44 9.38
N GLU A 422 24.98 -8.40 9.53
CA GLU A 422 25.90 -9.28 8.78
C GLU A 422 25.74 -10.75 9.16
N ALA A 423 25.40 -11.05 10.42
CA ALA A 423 25.09 -12.43 10.83
C ALA A 423 23.82 -12.94 10.17
N PHE A 424 22.81 -12.08 10.04
CA PHE A 424 21.60 -12.40 9.30
C PHE A 424 21.88 -12.59 7.80
N ALA A 425 22.67 -11.70 7.17
CA ALA A 425 23.11 -11.82 5.78
C ALA A 425 23.78 -13.16 5.50
N LYS A 426 24.72 -13.58 6.38
CA LYS A 426 25.40 -14.88 6.26
C LYS A 426 24.47 -16.07 6.37
N ALA A 427 23.33 -15.93 7.04
CA ALA A 427 22.35 -16.99 7.21
C ALA A 427 21.33 -17.06 6.06
N LEU A 428 21.29 -16.10 5.13
CA LEU A 428 20.33 -16.09 4.01
C LEU A 428 20.32 -17.39 3.20
N PRO A 429 21.46 -18.00 2.81
CA PRO A 429 21.40 -19.25 2.05
C PRO A 429 20.71 -20.39 2.81
N ASP A 430 20.92 -20.53 4.11
CA ASP A 430 20.26 -21.53 4.95
C ASP A 430 18.76 -21.22 5.11
N THR A 431 18.43 -19.96 5.34
CA THR A 431 17.04 -19.46 5.42
C THR A 431 16.26 -19.77 4.15
N LEU A 432 16.83 -19.47 2.99
CA LEU A 432 16.20 -19.70 1.69
C LEU A 432 16.05 -21.20 1.38
N GLN A 433 17.02 -22.05 1.77
CA GLN A 433 16.86 -23.48 1.65
C GLN A 433 15.68 -24.02 2.48
N LYS A 434 15.50 -23.52 3.71
CA LYS A 434 14.35 -23.85 4.55
C LYS A 434 13.01 -23.37 4.00
N LEU A 435 13.02 -22.29 3.21
CA LEU A 435 11.87 -21.83 2.44
C LEU A 435 11.64 -22.64 1.14
N GLY A 436 12.42 -23.68 0.89
CA GLY A 436 12.20 -24.63 -0.19
C GLY A 436 12.98 -24.36 -1.47
N PHE A 437 13.94 -23.43 -1.47
CA PHE A 437 14.85 -23.24 -2.61
C PHE A 437 15.96 -24.30 -2.60
N SER A 438 16.42 -24.69 -3.80
CA SER A 438 17.62 -25.55 -3.91
C SER A 438 18.86 -24.83 -3.33
N ALA A 439 19.86 -25.60 -2.92
CA ALA A 439 21.10 -25.02 -2.38
C ALA A 439 21.82 -24.09 -3.37
N GLU A 440 21.68 -24.35 -4.68
CA GLU A 440 22.23 -23.49 -5.74
C GLU A 440 21.43 -22.20 -5.85
N LYS A 441 20.09 -22.29 -5.96
CA LYS A 441 19.23 -21.11 -6.07
C LYS A 441 19.28 -20.24 -4.80
N ALA A 442 19.34 -20.86 -3.62
CA ALA A 442 19.47 -20.14 -2.35
C ALA A 442 20.77 -19.29 -2.28
N ARG A 443 21.89 -19.84 -2.74
CA ARG A 443 23.12 -19.06 -2.86
C ARG A 443 23.02 -17.96 -3.90
N TRP A 444 22.48 -18.29 -5.08
CA TRP A 444 22.27 -17.32 -6.16
C TRP A 444 21.42 -16.13 -5.72
N LEU A 445 20.34 -16.35 -4.95
CA LEU A 445 19.51 -15.30 -4.36
C LEU A 445 20.28 -14.49 -3.29
N ALA A 446 20.94 -15.18 -2.35
CA ALA A 446 21.68 -14.53 -1.27
C ALA A 446 22.80 -13.63 -1.78
N ASP A 447 23.49 -14.02 -2.86
CA ASP A 447 24.54 -13.21 -3.49
C ASP A 447 23.99 -11.93 -4.14
N ARG A 448 22.67 -11.83 -4.35
CA ARG A 448 21.98 -10.72 -5.00
C ARG A 448 21.13 -9.88 -4.06
N ILE A 449 21.14 -10.16 -2.77
CA ILE A 449 20.45 -9.37 -1.74
C ILE A 449 21.49 -8.74 -0.82
N GLU A 450 21.41 -7.43 -0.63
CA GLU A 450 22.17 -6.73 0.38
C GLU A 450 21.36 -6.63 1.68
N VAL A 451 22.01 -6.72 2.85
CA VAL A 451 21.33 -6.61 4.14
C VAL A 451 21.88 -5.41 4.90
N ASP A 452 21.01 -4.46 5.17
CA ASP A 452 21.37 -3.20 5.85
C ASP A 452 20.74 -3.11 7.25
N PRO A 453 21.44 -2.51 8.23
CA PRO A 453 20.85 -2.22 9.53
C PRO A 453 19.87 -1.04 9.43
N ALA A 454 18.58 -1.28 9.67
CA ALA A 454 17.57 -0.23 9.67
C ALA A 454 17.54 0.54 10.99
N ARG A 455 17.40 1.86 10.93
CA ARG A 455 17.19 2.72 12.10
C ARG A 455 15.78 2.57 12.68
N GLY A 456 14.80 2.49 11.82
CA GLY A 456 13.37 2.36 12.15
C GLY A 456 12.85 0.93 12.03
N SER A 457 11.65 0.78 11.49
CA SER A 457 11.10 -0.51 11.11
C SER A 457 11.86 -1.10 9.92
N GLY A 458 11.92 -2.43 9.84
CA GLY A 458 12.45 -3.10 8.65
C GLY A 458 11.62 -2.75 7.42
N HIS A 459 12.26 -2.74 6.24
CA HIS A 459 11.62 -2.57 4.96
C HIS A 459 12.54 -3.04 3.83
N ALA A 460 11.96 -3.43 2.70
CA ALA A 460 12.71 -3.75 1.50
C ALA A 460 12.90 -2.49 0.63
N LEU A 461 14.12 -2.28 0.13
CA LEU A 461 14.39 -1.31 -0.92
C LEU A 461 14.68 -2.07 -2.21
N GLY A 462 13.92 -1.80 -3.27
CA GLY A 462 14.09 -2.45 -4.56
C GLY A 462 15.35 -2.03 -5.30
N ALA A 463 15.61 -2.72 -6.40
CA ALA A 463 16.55 -2.32 -7.44
C ALA A 463 15.80 -2.27 -8.77
N ALA A 464 16.19 -1.37 -9.67
CA ALA A 464 15.50 -1.18 -10.94
C ALA A 464 16.37 -1.53 -12.17
N ARG A 465 17.66 -1.74 -11.99
CA ARG A 465 18.62 -2.04 -13.06
C ARG A 465 19.26 -3.43 -12.84
N ARG A 466 19.34 -4.25 -13.88
CA ARG A 466 20.04 -5.53 -13.84
C ARG A 466 21.50 -5.32 -13.45
N GLY A 467 21.98 -6.11 -12.48
CA GLY A 467 23.30 -5.95 -11.88
C GLY A 467 23.30 -5.24 -10.53
N ASP A 468 22.27 -4.45 -10.22
CA ASP A 468 22.06 -3.88 -8.90
C ASP A 468 21.43 -4.92 -7.96
N LYS A 469 21.52 -4.67 -6.65
CA LYS A 469 20.95 -5.54 -5.63
C LYS A 469 19.80 -4.85 -4.91
N PRO A 470 18.69 -5.53 -4.67
CA PRO A 470 17.73 -5.08 -3.69
C PRO A 470 18.30 -5.19 -2.27
N HIS A 471 17.85 -4.30 -1.38
CA HIS A 471 18.34 -4.17 -0.01
C HIS A 471 17.27 -4.62 0.99
N LEU A 472 17.62 -5.61 1.80
CA LEU A 472 16.84 -6.01 2.98
C LEU A 472 17.28 -5.14 4.15
N ARG A 473 16.47 -4.17 4.51
CA ARG A 473 16.71 -3.29 5.66
C ARG A 473 16.04 -3.88 6.88
N THR A 474 16.82 -4.27 7.89
CA THR A 474 16.28 -4.92 9.09
C THR A 474 16.80 -4.29 10.36
N ARG A 475 15.94 -4.23 11.38
CA ARG A 475 16.33 -3.69 12.69
C ARG A 475 17.05 -4.75 13.51
N VAL A 476 18.27 -4.43 13.91
CA VAL A 476 19.07 -5.23 14.85
C VAL A 476 19.44 -4.36 16.04
N GLY A 477 18.93 -4.70 17.22
CA GLY A 477 19.26 -3.97 18.46
C GLY A 477 20.68 -4.23 18.94
N LYS A 478 21.13 -3.48 19.94
CA LYS A 478 22.46 -3.64 20.55
C LYS A 478 22.71 -5.05 21.10
N ASP A 479 21.63 -5.73 21.52
CA ASP A 479 21.68 -7.09 22.05
C ASP A 479 21.34 -8.16 21.01
N GLY A 480 21.33 -7.79 19.72
CA GLY A 480 20.97 -8.65 18.61
C GLY A 480 19.50 -8.44 18.14
N MET A 481 19.12 -9.18 17.11
CA MET A 481 17.79 -9.14 16.50
C MET A 481 16.76 -9.82 17.43
N ASP A 482 15.73 -9.10 17.89
CA ASP A 482 14.61 -9.70 18.60
C ASP A 482 13.69 -10.49 17.64
N TYR A 483 12.78 -11.26 18.18
CA TYR A 483 11.89 -12.08 17.35
C TYR A 483 10.98 -11.24 16.45
N LYS A 484 10.53 -10.09 16.93
CA LYS A 484 9.73 -9.18 16.09
C LYS A 484 10.54 -8.67 14.90
N GLY A 485 11.79 -8.26 15.11
CA GLY A 485 12.72 -7.88 14.05
C GLY A 485 12.98 -9.02 13.06
N PHE A 486 13.14 -10.25 13.56
CA PHE A 486 13.29 -11.43 12.71
C PHE A 486 12.02 -11.73 11.87
N ASN A 487 10.84 -11.69 12.46
CA ASN A 487 9.58 -11.91 11.76
C ASN A 487 9.39 -10.87 10.63
N ILE A 488 9.72 -9.60 10.89
CA ILE A 488 9.73 -8.55 9.85
C ILE A 488 10.81 -8.84 8.80
N ALA A 489 12.03 -9.23 9.20
CA ALA A 489 13.10 -9.54 8.25
C ALA A 489 12.75 -10.68 7.29
N ILE A 490 11.97 -11.68 7.73
CA ILE A 490 11.46 -12.76 6.85
C ILE A 490 10.39 -12.23 5.89
N HIS A 491 9.54 -11.30 6.33
CA HIS A 491 8.60 -10.60 5.45
C HIS A 491 9.35 -9.82 4.36
N GLU A 492 10.30 -8.97 4.75
CA GLU A 492 11.11 -8.17 3.81
C GLU A 492 11.95 -9.05 2.87
N LEU A 493 12.39 -10.23 3.35
CA LEU A 493 13.06 -11.21 2.50
C LEU A 493 12.14 -11.69 1.36
N GLY A 494 10.83 -11.83 1.62
CA GLY A 494 9.85 -12.16 0.58
C GLY A 494 9.84 -11.14 -0.54
N HIS A 495 9.80 -9.84 -0.20
CA HIS A 495 9.92 -8.75 -1.17
C HIS A 495 11.25 -8.81 -1.94
N ASN A 496 12.38 -8.96 -1.24
CA ASN A 496 13.68 -8.98 -1.91
C ASN A 496 13.88 -10.17 -2.83
N VAL A 497 13.36 -11.35 -2.46
CA VAL A 497 13.41 -12.54 -3.35
C VAL A 497 12.53 -12.34 -4.59
N GLU A 498 11.33 -11.78 -4.42
CA GLU A 498 10.46 -11.38 -5.55
C GLU A 498 11.21 -10.41 -6.47
N GLN A 499 11.81 -9.37 -5.91
CA GLN A 499 12.57 -8.35 -6.66
C GLN A 499 13.77 -8.96 -7.41
N VAL A 500 14.51 -9.91 -6.82
CA VAL A 500 15.62 -10.59 -7.50
C VAL A 500 15.12 -11.38 -8.69
N PHE A 501 14.03 -12.16 -8.56
CA PHE A 501 13.45 -12.87 -9.68
C PHE A 501 12.93 -11.93 -10.77
N SER A 502 12.22 -10.89 -10.37
CA SER A 502 11.73 -9.87 -11.30
C SER A 502 12.86 -9.20 -12.08
N LEU A 503 13.96 -8.90 -11.42
CA LEU A 503 15.11 -8.21 -12.03
C LEU A 503 15.89 -9.09 -13.00
N TYR A 504 16.07 -10.38 -12.68
CA TYR A 504 16.99 -11.25 -13.40
C TYR A 504 16.33 -12.32 -14.29
N GLU A 505 15.10 -12.75 -13.99
CA GLU A 505 14.43 -13.84 -14.68
C GLU A 505 13.28 -13.36 -15.60
N VAL A 506 12.75 -12.15 -15.40
CA VAL A 506 11.75 -11.57 -16.30
C VAL A 506 12.42 -11.17 -17.62
N ASP A 507 11.83 -11.54 -18.74
CA ASP A 507 12.36 -11.37 -20.09
C ASP A 507 12.51 -9.90 -20.53
N HIS A 508 11.54 -9.04 -20.17
CA HIS A 508 11.52 -7.61 -20.45
C HIS A 508 11.63 -6.79 -19.16
N THR A 509 12.55 -5.81 -19.10
CA THR A 509 12.71 -4.93 -17.93
C THR A 509 11.46 -4.09 -17.67
N LEU A 510 10.69 -3.76 -18.70
CA LEU A 510 9.40 -3.10 -18.61
C LEU A 510 8.29 -3.95 -17.94
N LEU A 511 8.53 -5.24 -17.76
CA LEU A 511 7.65 -6.16 -17.05
C LEU A 511 8.19 -6.56 -15.66
N GLN A 512 9.25 -5.90 -15.17
CA GLN A 512 9.75 -6.14 -13.82
C GLN A 512 8.66 -5.91 -12.75
N GLY A 513 8.74 -6.67 -11.66
CA GLY A 513 7.81 -6.63 -10.56
C GLY A 513 6.64 -7.60 -10.73
N VAL A 514 5.72 -7.49 -9.80
CA VAL A 514 4.40 -8.13 -9.80
C VAL A 514 3.33 -7.09 -10.09
N PRO A 515 2.06 -7.45 -10.33
CA PRO A 515 1.06 -6.49 -10.83
C PRO A 515 0.93 -5.19 -10.05
N ASN A 516 0.91 -5.25 -8.71
CA ASN A 516 0.78 -4.08 -7.84
C ASN A 516 1.22 -4.40 -6.40
N VAL A 517 1.13 -3.40 -5.51
CA VAL A 517 1.55 -3.50 -4.10
C VAL A 517 0.86 -4.66 -3.36
N ALA A 518 -0.43 -4.94 -3.60
CA ALA A 518 -1.12 -6.04 -2.92
C ALA A 518 -0.50 -7.42 -3.24
N PHE A 519 0.10 -7.59 -4.42
CA PHE A 519 0.77 -8.84 -4.83
C PHE A 519 2.14 -9.02 -4.17
N THR A 520 2.95 -7.97 -4.11
CA THR A 520 4.24 -8.06 -3.42
C THR A 520 4.05 -8.27 -1.92
N GLU A 521 3.04 -7.61 -1.29
CA GLU A 521 2.66 -7.88 0.10
C GLU A 521 2.21 -9.33 0.31
N ALA A 522 1.39 -9.87 -0.60
CA ALA A 522 0.94 -11.25 -0.49
C ALA A 522 2.10 -12.26 -0.55
N LEU A 523 3.07 -12.05 -1.42
CA LEU A 523 4.28 -12.88 -1.51
C LEU A 523 5.15 -12.77 -0.24
N ALA A 524 5.26 -11.58 0.35
CA ALA A 524 5.96 -11.37 1.60
C ALA A 524 5.26 -12.08 2.77
N PHE A 525 3.93 -12.05 2.84
CA PHE A 525 3.15 -12.79 3.85
C PHE A 525 3.37 -14.31 3.75
N VAL A 526 3.52 -14.85 2.56
CA VAL A 526 3.83 -16.28 2.36
C VAL A 526 5.16 -16.66 3.02
N PHE A 527 6.17 -15.81 2.97
CA PHE A 527 7.43 -16.04 3.69
C PHE A 527 7.26 -15.85 5.19
N GLN A 528 6.63 -14.75 5.59
CA GLN A 528 6.42 -14.41 7.00
C GLN A 528 5.68 -15.52 7.78
N ALA A 529 4.72 -16.18 7.15
CA ALA A 529 3.97 -17.30 7.75
C ALA A 529 4.85 -18.52 8.09
N ARG A 530 6.10 -18.57 7.61
CA ARG A 530 7.06 -19.65 7.79
C ARG A 530 8.24 -19.32 8.70
N ASP A 531 8.18 -18.20 9.41
CA ASP A 531 9.26 -17.69 10.25
C ASP A 531 9.72 -18.69 11.34
N LEU A 532 8.78 -19.36 12.03
CA LEU A 532 9.09 -20.38 13.02
C LEU A 532 9.72 -21.64 12.41
N ASP A 533 9.29 -22.03 11.20
CA ASP A 533 9.88 -23.18 10.49
C ASP A 533 11.32 -22.86 10.06
N VAL A 534 11.56 -21.65 9.57
CA VAL A 534 12.91 -21.13 9.28
C VAL A 534 13.80 -21.15 10.54
N LEU A 535 13.27 -20.84 11.71
CA LEU A 535 14.00 -20.98 12.98
C LEU A 535 14.24 -22.44 13.39
N GLY A 536 13.65 -23.43 12.70
CA GLY A 536 13.73 -24.84 13.04
C GLY A 536 12.87 -25.20 14.26
N LEU A 537 11.83 -24.44 14.53
CA LEU A 537 10.89 -24.65 15.65
C LEU A 537 9.64 -25.44 15.22
N GLY A 538 9.60 -25.86 13.94
CA GLY A 538 8.55 -26.66 13.32
C GLY A 538 7.49 -25.83 12.62
N ALA A 539 6.91 -26.43 11.55
CA ALA A 539 5.78 -25.84 10.84
C ALA A 539 4.55 -25.75 11.76
N PRO A 540 3.63 -24.79 11.51
CA PRO A 540 2.38 -24.68 12.23
C PRO A 540 1.60 -25.99 12.20
N ASP A 541 1.14 -26.46 13.36
CA ASP A 541 0.30 -27.64 13.43
C ASP A 541 -1.09 -27.37 12.81
N PRO A 542 -1.92 -28.42 12.56
CA PRO A 542 -3.26 -28.20 12.00
C PRO A 542 -4.17 -27.33 12.86
N ALA A 543 -3.96 -27.26 14.18
CA ALA A 543 -4.71 -26.39 15.07
C ALA A 543 -4.29 -24.93 14.88
N ALA A 544 -3.00 -24.67 14.76
CA ALA A 544 -2.46 -23.34 14.46
C ALA A 544 -2.94 -22.84 13.08
N LYS A 545 -2.93 -23.69 12.03
CA LYS A 545 -3.46 -23.34 10.71
C LYS A 545 -4.95 -22.96 10.75
N ARG A 546 -5.76 -23.69 11.53
CA ARG A 546 -7.19 -23.31 11.72
C ARG A 546 -7.35 -21.95 12.38
N LEU A 547 -6.60 -21.70 13.45
CA LEU A 547 -6.64 -20.42 14.14
C LEU A 547 -6.19 -19.29 13.22
N ALA A 548 -5.16 -19.49 12.40
CA ALA A 548 -4.71 -18.54 11.39
C ALA A 548 -5.84 -18.20 10.41
N ALA A 549 -6.54 -19.18 9.85
CA ALA A 549 -7.64 -18.94 8.92
C ALA A 549 -8.79 -18.12 9.55
N LEU A 550 -9.11 -18.36 10.84
CA LEU A 550 -10.10 -17.54 11.57
C LEU A 550 -9.60 -16.11 11.80
N ASN A 551 -8.33 -15.97 12.17
CA ASN A 551 -7.69 -14.67 12.33
C ASN A 551 -7.69 -13.86 11.04
N ASP A 552 -7.36 -14.51 9.92
CA ASP A 552 -7.23 -13.86 8.62
C ASP A 552 -8.58 -13.40 8.08
N LEU A 553 -9.65 -14.19 8.27
CA LEU A 553 -11.01 -13.73 7.93
C LEU A 553 -11.42 -12.52 8.77
N TRP A 554 -11.14 -12.53 10.09
CA TRP A 554 -11.51 -11.42 10.96
C TRP A 554 -10.73 -10.15 10.62
N ALA A 555 -9.42 -10.29 10.37
CA ALA A 555 -8.56 -9.18 9.96
C ALA A 555 -8.93 -8.64 8.57
N ALA A 556 -9.22 -9.53 7.60
CA ALA A 556 -9.64 -9.13 6.27
C ALA A 556 -11.00 -8.39 6.31
N ALA A 557 -11.94 -8.82 7.14
CA ALA A 557 -13.21 -8.11 7.34
C ALA A 557 -13.01 -6.73 7.98
N GLU A 558 -12.12 -6.63 8.97
CA GLU A 558 -11.78 -5.37 9.61
C GLU A 558 -11.26 -4.38 8.57
N ILE A 559 -10.20 -4.75 7.85
CA ILE A 559 -9.54 -3.83 6.92
C ILE A 559 -10.35 -3.59 5.65
N SER A 560 -11.25 -4.51 5.25
CA SER A 560 -12.22 -4.29 4.17
C SER A 560 -13.18 -3.14 4.49
N ALA A 561 -13.70 -3.10 5.74
CA ALA A 561 -14.55 -2.00 6.16
C ALA A 561 -13.80 -0.65 6.18
N VAL A 562 -12.53 -0.65 6.60
CA VAL A 562 -11.67 0.54 6.56
C VAL A 562 -11.41 0.99 5.12
N GLY A 563 -11.16 0.05 4.20
CA GLY A 563 -11.01 0.34 2.77
C GLY A 563 -12.26 1.01 2.17
N LEU A 564 -13.47 0.58 2.57
CA LEU A 564 -14.72 1.24 2.15
C LEU A 564 -14.86 2.65 2.72
N VAL A 565 -14.35 2.91 3.93
CA VAL A 565 -14.32 4.28 4.50
C VAL A 565 -13.38 5.16 3.69
N ASP A 566 -12.18 4.67 3.36
CA ASP A 566 -11.21 5.40 2.55
C ASP A 566 -11.81 5.79 1.19
N LEU A 567 -12.35 4.82 0.45
CA LEU A 567 -13.04 5.06 -0.82
C LEU A 567 -14.15 6.10 -0.69
N GLY A 568 -15.02 5.95 0.31
CA GLY A 568 -16.12 6.89 0.56
C GLY A 568 -15.63 8.31 0.83
N MET A 569 -14.51 8.47 1.56
CA MET A 569 -13.89 9.77 1.81
C MET A 569 -13.34 10.40 0.52
N TRP A 570 -12.67 9.62 -0.34
CA TRP A 570 -12.09 10.11 -1.59
C TRP A 570 -13.17 10.55 -2.58
N HIS A 571 -14.25 9.78 -2.76
CA HIS A 571 -15.39 10.21 -3.56
C HIS A 571 -16.01 11.49 -3.01
N TRP A 572 -16.24 11.54 -1.69
CA TRP A 572 -16.79 12.74 -1.08
C TRP A 572 -15.92 13.98 -1.30
N MET A 573 -14.58 13.87 -1.21
CA MET A 573 -13.67 14.99 -1.46
C MET A 573 -13.69 15.45 -2.92
N TYR A 574 -13.85 14.54 -3.89
CA TYR A 574 -14.01 14.90 -5.30
C TYR A 574 -15.32 15.66 -5.55
N ASP A 575 -16.40 15.26 -4.87
CA ASP A 575 -17.68 15.96 -4.95
C ASP A 575 -17.65 17.32 -4.22
N HIS A 576 -16.75 17.48 -3.22
CA HIS A 576 -16.63 18.68 -2.39
C HIS A 576 -15.20 19.27 -2.40
N PRO A 577 -14.64 19.65 -3.57
CA PRO A 577 -13.21 20.00 -3.69
C PRO A 577 -12.80 21.25 -2.92
N ARG A 578 -13.76 22.07 -2.49
CA ARG A 578 -13.54 23.29 -1.68
C ARG A 578 -13.88 23.11 -0.20
N ALA A 579 -14.10 21.89 0.25
CA ALA A 579 -14.45 21.58 1.61
C ALA A 579 -13.42 22.12 2.62
N THR A 580 -13.91 22.50 3.78
CA THR A 580 -13.10 22.83 4.96
C THR A 580 -12.71 21.57 5.73
N PRO A 581 -11.68 21.63 6.60
CA PRO A 581 -11.34 20.52 7.48
C PRO A 581 -12.52 20.05 8.36
N ALA A 582 -13.35 20.97 8.84
CA ALA A 582 -14.51 20.65 9.65
C ALA A 582 -15.58 19.87 8.85
N GLU A 583 -15.86 20.26 7.62
CA GLU A 583 -16.81 19.57 6.74
C GLU A 583 -16.29 18.15 6.39
N LEU A 584 -14.98 18.00 6.12
CA LEU A 584 -14.40 16.67 5.89
C LEU A 584 -14.47 15.80 7.16
N ARG A 585 -14.20 16.35 8.35
CA ARG A 585 -14.37 15.62 9.60
C ARG A 585 -15.81 15.08 9.74
N GLU A 586 -16.79 15.93 9.55
CA GLU A 586 -18.21 15.54 9.66
C GLU A 586 -18.58 14.46 8.64
N ALA A 587 -18.11 14.61 7.40
CA ALA A 587 -18.31 13.61 6.35
C ALA A 587 -17.65 12.29 6.69
N THR A 588 -16.37 12.29 7.12
CA THR A 588 -15.62 11.09 7.49
C THR A 588 -16.28 10.34 8.64
N VAL A 589 -16.68 11.06 9.70
CA VAL A 589 -17.38 10.46 10.84
C VAL A 589 -18.71 9.84 10.41
N ARG A 590 -19.46 10.48 9.53
CA ARG A 590 -20.70 9.93 8.97
C ARG A 590 -20.42 8.67 8.13
N ILE A 591 -19.50 8.74 7.19
CA ILE A 591 -19.12 7.59 6.32
C ILE A 591 -18.69 6.40 7.18
N ALA A 592 -17.80 6.62 8.17
CA ALA A 592 -17.34 5.57 9.06
C ALA A 592 -18.49 4.92 9.85
N LYS A 593 -19.44 5.72 10.37
CA LYS A 593 -20.63 5.22 11.06
C LYS A 593 -21.55 4.46 10.13
N ASP A 594 -21.74 4.89 8.89
CA ASP A 594 -22.59 4.22 7.91
C ASP A 594 -22.02 2.85 7.54
N VAL A 595 -20.71 2.76 7.25
CA VAL A 595 -20.01 1.49 7.01
C VAL A 595 -20.07 0.60 8.24
N TRP A 596 -19.79 1.14 9.43
CA TRP A 596 -19.91 0.41 10.69
C TRP A 596 -21.31 -0.15 10.91
N ASN A 597 -22.34 0.67 10.76
CA ASN A 597 -23.74 0.29 10.98
C ASN A 597 -24.23 -0.79 10.01
N ARG A 598 -23.69 -0.80 8.79
CA ARG A 598 -24.01 -1.81 7.78
C ARG A 598 -23.36 -3.16 8.09
N TRP A 599 -22.09 -3.17 8.45
CA TRP A 599 -21.29 -4.40 8.46
C TRP A 599 -20.93 -4.90 9.86
N TRP A 600 -20.53 -4.00 10.76
CA TRP A 600 -20.03 -4.36 12.10
C TRP A 600 -21.07 -4.29 13.19
N ALA A 601 -22.00 -3.36 13.15
CA ALA A 601 -23.04 -3.24 14.16
C ALA A 601 -23.89 -4.52 14.32
N PRO A 602 -24.23 -5.27 13.25
CA PRO A 602 -24.92 -6.55 13.37
C PRO A 602 -24.12 -7.62 14.12
N LEU A 603 -22.78 -7.59 14.04
CA LEU A 603 -21.87 -8.54 14.68
C LEU A 603 -21.62 -8.18 16.16
N VAL A 604 -21.48 -6.89 16.44
CA VAL A 604 -21.03 -6.34 17.74
C VAL A 604 -22.19 -5.94 18.63
N GLY A 605 -23.34 -5.59 18.03
CA GLY A 605 -24.53 -5.12 18.77
C GLY A 605 -24.46 -3.63 19.17
N VAL A 606 -23.43 -2.89 18.76
CA VAL A 606 -23.25 -1.46 19.04
C VAL A 606 -23.29 -0.67 17.73
N ARG A 607 -24.09 0.41 17.68
CA ARG A 607 -24.22 1.27 16.51
C ARG A 607 -23.40 2.55 16.64
N ASP A 608 -23.25 3.24 15.53
CA ASP A 608 -22.72 4.59 15.40
C ASP A 608 -21.26 4.77 15.91
N SER A 609 -20.44 3.70 15.79
CA SER A 609 -19.01 3.77 16.09
C SER A 609 -18.24 4.38 14.90
N PRO A 610 -17.44 5.43 15.12
CA PRO A 610 -16.58 6.00 14.07
C PRO A 610 -15.21 5.34 14.01
N ILE A 611 -14.97 4.25 14.75
CA ILE A 611 -13.65 3.67 15.02
C ILE A 611 -12.90 3.27 13.73
N LEU A 612 -13.62 2.95 12.65
CA LEU A 612 -13.02 2.63 11.35
C LEU A 612 -12.20 3.79 10.76
N ALA A 613 -12.47 5.04 11.15
CA ALA A 613 -11.74 6.21 10.67
C ALA A 613 -10.46 6.54 11.47
N ILE A 614 -10.05 5.69 12.42
CA ILE A 614 -8.85 5.97 13.22
C ILE A 614 -7.55 5.79 12.41
N TYR A 615 -7.55 4.99 11.35
CA TYR A 615 -6.35 4.61 10.63
C TYR A 615 -5.52 5.81 10.16
N SER A 616 -4.23 5.84 10.51
CA SER A 616 -3.31 6.91 10.10
C SER A 616 -3.12 6.96 8.59
N HIS A 617 -3.24 5.82 7.90
CA HIS A 617 -3.14 5.74 6.45
C HIS A 617 -4.23 6.53 5.71
N LEU A 618 -5.37 6.83 6.36
CA LEU A 618 -6.32 7.82 5.83
C LEU A 618 -5.70 9.23 5.72
N VAL A 619 -4.66 9.51 6.51
CA VAL A 619 -3.97 10.82 6.53
C VAL A 619 -2.81 10.84 5.54
N ASN A 620 -1.93 9.83 5.58
CA ASN A 620 -0.63 9.85 4.92
C ASN A 620 -0.44 8.85 3.77
N ALA A 621 -1.42 7.97 3.51
CA ALA A 621 -1.32 6.98 2.44
C ALA A 621 -2.61 6.95 1.60
N GLN A 622 -2.69 7.83 0.62
CA GLN A 622 -3.88 8.12 -0.17
C GLN A 622 -4.40 6.89 -0.92
N LEU A 623 -5.64 6.46 -0.65
CA LEU A 623 -6.32 5.28 -1.27
C LEU A 623 -5.52 3.97 -1.19
N TYR A 624 -4.62 3.86 -0.22
CA TYR A 624 -3.79 2.67 -0.01
C TYR A 624 -4.53 1.55 0.75
N LEU A 625 -5.46 1.92 1.63
CA LEU A 625 -6.12 0.97 2.53
C LEU A 625 -6.85 -0.18 1.83
N PRO A 626 -7.42 -0.04 0.62
CA PRO A 626 -7.97 -1.17 -0.13
C PRO A 626 -6.94 -2.23 -0.55
N ASP A 627 -5.64 -1.92 -0.60
CA ASP A 627 -4.61 -2.89 -0.99
C ASP A 627 -4.35 -3.95 0.09
N TYR A 628 -4.52 -3.62 1.37
CA TYR A 628 -4.36 -4.59 2.45
C TYR A 628 -5.33 -5.79 2.37
N PRO A 629 -6.67 -5.58 2.27
CA PRO A 629 -7.57 -6.72 2.14
C PRO A 629 -7.31 -7.49 0.85
N ILE A 630 -7.01 -6.83 -0.27
CA ILE A 630 -6.64 -7.51 -1.53
C ILE A 630 -5.40 -8.38 -1.32
N GLY A 631 -4.37 -7.88 -0.62
CA GLY A 631 -3.18 -8.66 -0.27
C GLY A 631 -3.50 -9.91 0.55
N HIS A 632 -4.40 -9.81 1.53
CA HIS A 632 -4.88 -10.98 2.28
C HIS A 632 -5.62 -11.99 1.39
N LEU A 633 -6.44 -11.53 0.42
CA LEU A 633 -7.13 -12.42 -0.51
C LEU A 633 -6.16 -13.16 -1.41
N ILE A 634 -5.17 -12.46 -1.96
CA ILE A 634 -4.12 -13.04 -2.81
C ILE A 634 -3.27 -14.03 -2.01
N ALA A 635 -2.83 -13.66 -0.80
CA ALA A 635 -2.05 -14.53 0.06
C ALA A 635 -2.82 -15.83 0.38
N ALA A 636 -4.11 -15.75 0.69
CA ALA A 636 -4.94 -16.92 0.93
C ALA A 636 -5.07 -17.83 -0.31
N GLN A 637 -5.16 -17.26 -1.53
CA GLN A 637 -5.18 -18.05 -2.76
C GLN A 637 -3.83 -18.72 -3.02
N ILE A 638 -2.72 -18.01 -2.79
CA ILE A 638 -1.38 -18.57 -2.94
C ILE A 638 -1.14 -19.69 -1.91
N GLU A 639 -1.52 -19.48 -0.64
CA GLU A 639 -1.38 -20.52 0.40
C GLU A 639 -2.22 -21.76 0.10
N GLU A 640 -3.46 -21.60 -0.37
CA GLU A 640 -4.30 -22.74 -0.82
C GLU A 640 -3.63 -23.53 -1.96
N HIS A 641 -3.03 -22.82 -2.92
CA HIS A 641 -2.29 -23.42 -4.02
C HIS A 641 -1.04 -24.16 -3.51
N VAL A 642 -0.25 -23.53 -2.63
CA VAL A 642 0.97 -24.12 -2.05
C VAL A 642 0.65 -25.36 -1.20
N ASP A 643 -0.42 -25.33 -0.42
CA ASP A 643 -0.88 -26.49 0.37
C ASP A 643 -1.34 -27.68 -0.53
N ALA A 644 -1.71 -27.41 -1.78
CA ALA A 644 -2.14 -28.41 -2.75
C ALA A 644 -1.03 -28.89 -3.72
N LEU A 645 0.22 -28.47 -3.52
CA LEU A 645 1.31 -28.81 -4.41
C LEU A 645 1.54 -30.34 -4.49
N PRO A 646 1.83 -30.88 -5.67
CA PRO A 646 2.19 -32.28 -5.82
C PRO A 646 3.45 -32.64 -5.04
N ALA A 647 3.56 -33.90 -4.62
CA ALA A 647 4.75 -34.38 -3.94
C ALA A 647 6.02 -34.12 -4.79
N GLY A 648 7.04 -33.57 -4.19
CA GLY A 648 8.31 -33.22 -4.83
C GLY A 648 8.39 -31.80 -5.38
N LYS A 649 7.28 -31.03 -5.42
CA LYS A 649 7.29 -29.61 -5.67
C LYS A 649 7.49 -28.82 -4.38
N THR A 650 8.23 -27.72 -4.46
CA THR A 650 8.57 -26.90 -3.30
C THR A 650 7.96 -25.49 -3.40
N LEU A 651 7.83 -24.82 -2.25
CA LEU A 651 7.45 -23.40 -2.23
C LEU A 651 8.44 -22.55 -3.05
N GLY A 652 9.75 -22.81 -2.93
CA GLY A 652 10.77 -22.04 -3.65
C GLY A 652 10.61 -22.11 -5.17
N GLU A 653 10.31 -23.30 -5.73
CA GLU A 653 10.05 -23.46 -7.18
C GLU A 653 8.78 -22.72 -7.62
N GLU A 654 7.72 -22.77 -6.82
CA GLU A 654 6.46 -22.07 -7.12
C GLU A 654 6.60 -20.56 -6.97
N PHE A 655 7.34 -20.10 -5.96
CA PHE A 655 7.62 -18.68 -5.77
C PHE A 655 8.41 -18.10 -6.95
N GLU A 656 9.46 -18.80 -7.43
CA GLU A 656 10.21 -18.43 -8.64
C GLU A 656 9.27 -18.32 -9.85
N ARG A 657 8.44 -19.35 -10.09
CA ARG A 657 7.47 -19.38 -11.20
C ARG A 657 6.50 -18.19 -11.16
N MET A 658 6.02 -17.82 -9.98
CA MET A 658 5.10 -16.70 -9.77
C MET A 658 5.81 -15.36 -9.97
N ALA A 659 6.94 -15.13 -9.31
CA ALA A 659 7.67 -13.87 -9.34
C ALA A 659 8.28 -13.57 -10.72
N ALA A 660 8.76 -14.60 -11.44
CA ALA A 660 9.32 -14.44 -12.78
C ALA A 660 8.26 -14.21 -13.88
N PHE A 661 6.96 -14.27 -13.55
CA PHE A 661 5.92 -13.98 -14.54
C PHE A 661 5.82 -12.50 -14.90
N GLY A 662 6.21 -11.62 -13.98
CA GLY A 662 6.30 -10.17 -14.21
C GLY A 662 4.97 -9.43 -14.09
N ALA A 663 5.03 -8.11 -14.24
CA ALA A 663 3.93 -7.16 -14.03
C ALA A 663 2.95 -7.14 -15.21
N VAL A 664 2.11 -8.16 -15.33
CA VAL A 664 0.94 -8.21 -16.24
C VAL A 664 -0.34 -7.82 -15.47
N ALA A 665 -1.51 -7.91 -16.11
CA ALA A 665 -2.77 -7.63 -15.40
C ALA A 665 -2.98 -8.59 -14.21
N PRO A 666 -3.54 -8.09 -13.07
CA PRO A 666 -3.72 -8.87 -11.83
C PRO A 666 -4.41 -10.22 -12.00
N ASP A 667 -5.53 -10.26 -12.72
CA ASP A 667 -6.27 -11.51 -12.94
C ASP A 667 -5.52 -12.50 -13.83
N LEU A 668 -4.76 -12.02 -14.81
CA LEU A 668 -3.91 -12.87 -15.64
C LEU A 668 -2.79 -13.47 -14.80
N TRP A 669 -2.15 -12.65 -13.96
CA TRP A 669 -1.11 -13.12 -13.04
C TRP A 669 -1.64 -14.16 -12.07
N MET A 670 -2.81 -13.92 -11.45
CA MET A 670 -3.41 -14.88 -10.52
C MET A 670 -3.84 -16.18 -11.18
N ARG A 671 -4.40 -16.14 -12.41
CA ARG A 671 -4.67 -17.37 -13.17
C ARG A 671 -3.39 -18.15 -13.47
N HIS A 672 -2.29 -17.48 -13.78
CA HIS A 672 -0.99 -18.11 -13.92
C HIS A 672 -0.49 -18.71 -12.59
N ALA A 673 -0.64 -17.99 -11.49
CA ALA A 673 -0.16 -18.39 -10.17
C ALA A 673 -0.97 -19.56 -9.59
N THR A 674 -2.30 -19.45 -9.56
CA THR A 674 -3.17 -20.35 -8.79
C THR A 674 -4.29 -21.00 -9.62
N GLY A 675 -4.45 -20.62 -10.89
CA GLY A 675 -5.52 -21.13 -11.77
C GLY A 675 -6.81 -20.31 -11.72
N GLU A 676 -6.98 -19.38 -10.75
CA GLU A 676 -8.18 -18.56 -10.58
C GLU A 676 -7.83 -17.05 -10.57
N PRO A 677 -8.75 -16.15 -10.98
CA PRO A 677 -8.56 -14.71 -10.83
C PRO A 677 -8.59 -14.30 -9.35
N VAL A 678 -8.22 -13.04 -9.05
CA VAL A 678 -8.30 -12.49 -7.68
C VAL A 678 -9.72 -12.61 -7.13
N SER A 679 -9.88 -13.27 -5.98
CA SER A 679 -11.18 -13.46 -5.33
C SER A 679 -11.07 -13.76 -3.83
N PRO A 680 -12.10 -13.54 -3.02
CA PRO A 680 -12.11 -13.88 -1.59
C PRO A 680 -12.34 -15.37 -1.31
N ARG A 681 -12.63 -16.20 -2.33
CA ARG A 681 -13.11 -17.57 -2.15
C ARG A 681 -12.18 -18.47 -1.35
N ALA A 682 -10.86 -18.40 -1.57
CA ALA A 682 -9.89 -19.21 -0.84
C ALA A 682 -9.92 -18.90 0.67
N LEU A 683 -9.91 -17.62 1.03
CA LEU A 683 -10.03 -17.17 2.42
C LEU A 683 -11.33 -17.68 3.06
N LEU A 684 -12.46 -17.54 2.37
CA LEU A 684 -13.77 -17.98 2.87
C LEU A 684 -13.85 -19.50 3.01
N ARG A 685 -13.28 -20.29 2.07
CA ARG A 685 -13.19 -21.75 2.18
C ARG A 685 -12.37 -22.17 3.40
N ALA A 686 -11.20 -21.56 3.62
CA ALA A 686 -10.34 -21.84 4.75
C ALA A 686 -11.03 -21.54 6.10
N ALA A 687 -11.68 -20.37 6.19
CA ALA A 687 -12.39 -19.98 7.40
C ALA A 687 -13.61 -20.86 7.70
N ARG A 688 -14.37 -21.24 6.68
CA ARG A 688 -15.52 -22.16 6.82
C ARG A 688 -15.05 -23.51 7.38
N LYS A 689 -14.04 -24.11 6.77
CA LYS A 689 -13.43 -25.36 7.23
C LYS A 689 -12.98 -25.26 8.70
N ALA A 690 -12.31 -24.15 9.04
CA ALA A 690 -11.82 -23.92 10.40
C ALA A 690 -12.97 -23.80 11.43
N LEU A 691 -14.09 -23.15 11.07
CA LEU A 691 -15.28 -23.06 11.94
C LEU A 691 -15.95 -24.41 12.13
N GLU A 692 -16.15 -25.20 11.08
CA GLU A 692 -16.76 -26.55 11.15
C GLU A 692 -15.93 -27.47 12.06
N GLU A 693 -14.60 -27.49 11.93
CA GLU A 693 -13.71 -28.26 12.77
C GLU A 693 -13.66 -27.76 14.23
N THR A 694 -13.92 -26.47 14.46
CA THR A 694 -14.01 -25.89 15.81
C THR A 694 -15.33 -26.24 16.50
N ALA A 695 -16.44 -26.32 15.74
CA ALA A 695 -17.77 -26.68 16.24
C ALA A 695 -17.89 -28.19 16.56
N ALA A 696 -17.09 -29.04 15.90
CA ALA A 696 -17.11 -30.50 16.08
C ALA A 696 -16.35 -30.96 17.34
N ARG A 697 -15.64 -30.09 18.04
CA ARG A 697 -14.88 -30.32 19.29
C ARG A 697 -15.59 -29.74 20.49
#